data_eb81b2b83f965be76c3fc7f381ffc570
#
_entry.id   eb81b2b83f965be76c3fc7f381ffc570
#
_cell.length_a   1.000
_cell.length_b   1.000
_cell.length_c   1.000
_cell.angle_alpha   90.00
_cell.angle_beta   90.00
_cell.angle_gamma   90.00
#
_symmetry.space_group_name_H-M   'P 1'
#
loop_
_entity.id
_entity.type
_entity.pdbx_description
1 polymer ?
#
loop_
_entity_poly.entity_id
_entity_poly.type
_entity_poly.pdbx_seq_one_letter_code
_entity_poly.pdbx_strand_id
1 'polypeptide(L)'
;CENIEGLQLRIGIHLGDVIFENNDVFGDSVNIAARLQALAPISAIWISESVHKNISNKQGIISTFVKEENLKNVKEPVNIYEVDINSFHAETAVPVRTPGSAISPSALDKQKKSFPARKVLSIGLPILAIAMAASFFIPSTLKKQHARNDLLPAIDKLVLENFRVPTKAFDMGVEAEKYIAEDSVLIKLWPIISATPKLRTEPEGAEVFWKDYHTPEAEWRSAGTTPLTDVRFPRGYLRLEFRKKGFQTIEYAGSLAAEPMRLDTALIQLDSTSTLPDDMVRMPKSSTHMYLVGLEQHGPKDVDGFLIDRHEVTNEAFGKFIEAGGYTDRSYWKHPFIQNGKEISFEQAVTLFLDKTGRPGPATWEAGTYPDGHTLHPVTGVSWYEADAYATYAGKQLPTVFHWGAVAATWRTEFIVPFSNFSGKGTIPVGSLPGISTFGLYDLAGNAREWCSNESTNAAHRYILGGGWNDPSYAYNDAYFQPAIDRSLTNGFRCIKVLPGDTTIATLLKPVALAFRNYLIEKPVDDKTFDFFLTQFSYDKTPLNEKTDATLDRENWTIEKISFDAGYNNERIELYLYLPKNKKPPYQPVLFFPGSGDLYSKIYNPDGIEGRIDFLLKSGRAIVRPIYKGTHERHDNIKSDLPEATVFYKDHVIMWRKDIGRTLDYLETRTDMQNDKVGYVGWSWGGFMGGIMPAIEKRIKAIVLNVGGMCMTPALPEVDQINFLPRVTQPVLMLNGKHDMYFPVETSQKPMFNLLGTKKPQKKLIIYESGHLVPRTDFAGETLAWFDKYLGPVK
;
A
#
# COMPACT_ATOMS: atom_id res chain seq x y z
N CYS A 1 -20.33 20.99 13.09
CA CYS A 1 -21.72 20.85 13.60
C CYS A 1 -22.43 22.19 13.40
N GLU A 2 -22.61 22.65 12.17
CA GLU A 2 -23.46 23.81 11.88
C GLU A 2 -24.88 23.33 11.68
N ASN A 3 -25.82 23.96 12.49
CA ASN A 3 -27.26 23.98 12.31
C ASN A 3 -28.05 22.65 12.48
N ILE A 4 -27.94 22.05 13.67
CA ILE A 4 -29.05 21.29 14.23
C ILE A 4 -29.58 22.10 15.38
N GLU A 5 -30.67 22.85 15.16
CA GLU A 5 -31.38 23.56 16.22
C GLU A 5 -31.81 22.58 17.34
N GLY A 6 -31.32 22.82 18.56
CA GLY A 6 -31.63 22.04 19.74
C GLY A 6 -30.66 20.96 20.19
N LEU A 7 -29.55 20.72 19.48
CA LEU A 7 -28.52 19.75 19.92
C LEU A 7 -27.61 20.39 20.98
N GLN A 8 -27.66 19.89 22.21
CA GLN A 8 -26.81 20.31 23.31
C GLN A 8 -25.75 19.22 23.60
N LEU A 9 -24.50 19.51 23.35
CA LEU A 9 -23.39 18.58 23.56
C LEU A 9 -22.56 18.97 24.78
N ARG A 10 -22.01 17.97 25.47
CA ARG A 10 -20.95 18.10 26.46
C ARG A 10 -19.80 17.20 26.03
N ILE A 11 -18.61 17.72 25.97
CA ILE A 11 -17.44 16.96 25.52
C ILE A 11 -16.38 16.96 26.61
N GLY A 12 -15.92 15.75 26.99
CA GLY A 12 -14.78 15.56 27.90
C GLY A 12 -13.67 14.87 27.17
N ILE A 13 -12.44 15.42 27.19
CA ILE A 13 -11.28 14.84 26.50
C ILE A 13 -10.13 14.60 27.50
N HIS A 14 -9.59 13.40 27.49
CA HIS A 14 -8.39 13.03 28.24
C HIS A 14 -7.43 12.24 27.35
N LEU A 15 -6.13 12.37 27.60
CA LEU A 15 -5.08 11.65 26.89
C LEU A 15 -4.43 10.64 27.85
N GLY A 16 -4.45 9.36 27.49
CA GLY A 16 -3.82 8.26 28.21
C GLY A 16 -4.12 6.90 27.58
N ASP A 17 -3.55 5.85 28.12
CA ASP A 17 -3.68 4.49 27.58
C ASP A 17 -5.11 3.95 27.74
N VAL A 18 -5.55 3.19 26.75
CA VAL A 18 -6.84 2.52 26.71
C VAL A 18 -6.71 1.07 26.28
N ILE A 19 -7.56 0.20 26.76
CA ILE A 19 -7.63 -1.21 26.40
C ILE A 19 -8.90 -1.43 25.57
N PHE A 20 -8.75 -2.05 24.40
CA PHE A 20 -9.87 -2.46 23.56
C PHE A 20 -10.19 -3.93 23.78
N GLU A 21 -11.39 -4.25 24.21
CA GLU A 21 -11.84 -5.62 24.42
C GLU A 21 -13.33 -5.77 24.04
N ASN A 22 -13.68 -6.81 23.26
CA ASN A 22 -15.07 -7.12 22.85
C ASN A 22 -15.87 -5.97 22.26
N ASN A 23 -15.24 -5.15 21.41
CA ASN A 23 -15.86 -3.96 20.78
C ASN A 23 -16.17 -2.82 21.77
N ASP A 24 -15.57 -2.83 22.94
CA ASP A 24 -15.67 -1.79 23.95
C ASP A 24 -14.30 -1.26 24.35
N VAL A 25 -14.24 -0.07 24.98
CA VAL A 25 -13.00 0.62 25.34
C VAL A 25 -12.93 0.79 26.87
N PHE A 26 -11.88 0.24 27.47
CA PHE A 26 -11.68 0.24 28.93
C PHE A 26 -10.37 0.97 29.30
N GLY A 27 -10.31 1.43 30.54
CA GLY A 27 -9.12 2.02 31.13
C GLY A 27 -9.42 3.25 31.96
N ASP A 28 -8.46 3.63 32.82
CA ASP A 28 -8.58 4.82 33.67
C ASP A 28 -8.75 6.09 32.84
N SER A 29 -8.15 6.15 31.67
CA SER A 29 -8.25 7.28 30.73
C SER A 29 -9.66 7.47 30.19
N VAL A 30 -10.36 6.38 29.89
CA VAL A 30 -11.79 6.42 29.47
C VAL A 30 -12.67 6.94 30.60
N ASN A 31 -12.42 6.48 31.84
CA ASN A 31 -13.14 6.92 33.01
C ASN A 31 -12.95 8.40 33.31
N ILE A 32 -11.72 8.93 33.13
CA ILE A 32 -11.43 10.37 33.30
C ILE A 32 -12.17 11.18 32.25
N ALA A 33 -12.10 10.79 30.95
CA ALA A 33 -12.79 11.47 29.86
C ALA A 33 -14.32 11.51 30.09
N ALA A 34 -14.93 10.38 30.48
CA ALA A 34 -16.36 10.29 30.76
C ALA A 34 -16.80 11.23 31.96
N ARG A 35 -15.93 11.36 32.96
CA ARG A 35 -16.20 12.23 34.11
C ARG A 35 -16.03 13.71 33.79
N LEU A 36 -15.04 14.07 32.98
CA LEU A 36 -14.90 15.42 32.45
C LEU A 36 -16.14 15.83 31.66
N GLN A 37 -16.63 14.92 30.79
CA GLN A 37 -17.87 15.12 30.05
C GLN A 37 -19.08 15.32 30.96
N ALA A 38 -19.23 14.52 32.02
CA ALA A 38 -20.33 14.60 32.95
C ALA A 38 -20.34 15.91 33.78
N LEU A 39 -19.15 16.44 34.09
CA LEU A 39 -18.97 17.68 34.85
C LEU A 39 -19.00 18.95 33.97
N ALA A 40 -18.78 18.83 32.68
CA ALA A 40 -18.76 19.96 31.75
C ALA A 40 -20.14 20.61 31.65
N PRO A 41 -20.22 21.95 31.55
CA PRO A 41 -21.46 22.68 31.22
C PRO A 41 -21.99 22.26 29.84
N ILE A 42 -23.24 22.51 29.60
CA ILE A 42 -23.85 22.32 28.28
C ILE A 42 -23.16 23.24 27.28
N SER A 43 -22.83 22.67 26.11
CA SER A 43 -22.10 23.33 25.02
C SER A 43 -20.63 23.69 25.34
N ALA A 44 -20.04 23.08 26.38
CA ALA A 44 -18.63 23.25 26.70
C ALA A 44 -17.79 22.01 26.33
N ILE A 45 -16.51 22.28 26.01
CA ILE A 45 -15.49 21.26 25.82
C ILE A 45 -14.47 21.35 26.95
N TRP A 46 -14.47 20.36 27.84
CA TRP A 46 -13.54 20.28 28.95
C TRP A 46 -12.44 19.26 28.68
N ILE A 47 -11.22 19.67 28.96
CA ILE A 47 -10.02 18.86 28.70
C ILE A 47 -9.16 18.74 29.98
N SER A 48 -8.45 17.62 30.10
CA SER A 48 -7.47 17.47 31.18
C SER A 48 -6.17 18.23 30.91
N GLU A 49 -5.35 18.34 31.92
CA GLU A 49 -4.01 18.98 31.83
C GLU A 49 -3.12 18.29 30.77
N SER A 50 -3.19 16.95 30.65
CA SER A 50 -2.43 16.21 29.63
C SER A 50 -2.83 16.62 28.20
N VAL A 51 -4.10 16.88 27.95
CA VAL A 51 -4.57 17.40 26.65
C VAL A 51 -4.16 18.87 26.49
N HIS A 52 -4.36 19.71 27.53
CA HIS A 52 -3.96 21.11 27.51
C HIS A 52 -2.49 21.29 27.13
N LYS A 53 -1.56 20.54 27.76
CA LYS A 53 -0.13 20.57 27.43
C LYS A 53 0.18 20.19 25.99
N ASN A 54 -0.61 19.32 25.40
CA ASN A 54 -0.42 18.89 24.00
C ASN A 54 -1.00 19.87 22.97
N ILE A 55 -1.97 20.70 23.35
CA ILE A 55 -2.60 21.67 22.43
C ILE A 55 -2.17 23.12 22.67
N SER A 56 -1.54 23.45 23.80
CA SER A 56 -1.15 24.81 24.19
C SER A 56 -0.23 25.51 23.18
N ASN A 57 0.49 24.73 22.35
CA ASN A 57 1.39 25.24 21.30
C ASN A 57 0.72 25.22 19.89
N LYS A 58 -0.57 24.90 19.77
CA LYS A 58 -1.28 24.87 18.50
C LYS A 58 -1.95 26.21 18.22
N GLN A 59 -1.66 26.82 17.07
CA GLN A 59 -2.31 28.07 16.65
C GLN A 59 -3.82 27.86 16.48
N GLY A 60 -4.62 28.81 16.94
CA GLY A 60 -6.08 28.80 16.79
C GLY A 60 -6.85 28.04 17.87
N ILE A 61 -6.21 27.40 18.85
CA ILE A 61 -6.88 26.73 19.95
C ILE A 61 -6.53 27.44 21.26
N ILE A 62 -7.51 28.08 21.89
CA ILE A 62 -7.36 28.73 23.18
C ILE A 62 -8.03 27.85 24.24
N SER A 63 -7.31 27.54 25.30
CA SER A 63 -7.88 26.81 26.44
C SER A 63 -7.55 27.52 27.75
N THR A 64 -8.53 27.65 28.63
CA THR A 64 -8.43 28.38 29.88
C THR A 64 -8.63 27.44 31.07
N PHE A 65 -7.80 27.59 32.13
CA PHE A 65 -7.94 26.81 33.35
C PHE A 65 -9.31 27.09 34.02
N VAL A 66 -10.02 26.03 34.39
CA VAL A 66 -11.34 26.11 35.04
C VAL A 66 -11.22 25.83 36.53
N LYS A 67 -10.72 24.65 36.88
CA LYS A 67 -10.57 24.18 38.27
C LYS A 67 -9.70 22.92 38.36
N GLU A 68 -9.29 22.64 39.59
CA GLU A 68 -8.79 21.31 39.96
C GLU A 68 -9.93 20.50 40.57
N GLU A 69 -10.08 19.23 40.23
CA GLU A 69 -11.19 18.37 40.67
C GLU A 69 -10.72 16.98 41.07
N ASN A 70 -11.19 16.47 42.21
CA ASN A 70 -10.98 15.10 42.64
C ASN A 70 -12.01 14.18 41.98
N LEU A 71 -11.57 13.43 40.99
CA LEU A 71 -12.43 12.50 40.27
C LEU A 71 -12.49 11.16 41.03
N LYS A 72 -13.70 10.58 41.16
CA LYS A 72 -13.91 9.31 41.88
C LYS A 72 -13.02 8.21 41.30
N ASN A 73 -12.25 7.46 42.10
CA ASN A 73 -11.29 6.43 41.72
C ASN A 73 -10.11 6.90 40.82
N VAL A 74 -9.76 8.20 40.86
CA VAL A 74 -8.52 8.74 40.30
C VAL A 74 -7.65 9.15 41.49
N LYS A 75 -6.40 8.71 41.53
CA LYS A 75 -5.52 8.89 42.70
C LYS A 75 -5.08 10.32 42.91
N GLU A 76 -4.95 11.09 41.85
CA GLU A 76 -4.48 12.48 41.89
C GLU A 76 -5.58 13.42 41.38
N PRO A 77 -5.69 14.66 41.89
CA PRO A 77 -6.58 15.66 41.37
C PRO A 77 -6.28 15.95 39.90
N VAL A 78 -7.30 16.22 39.10
CA VAL A 78 -7.20 16.52 37.69
C VAL A 78 -7.44 17.99 37.44
N ASN A 79 -6.48 18.69 36.89
CA ASN A 79 -6.63 20.07 36.42
C ASN A 79 -7.47 20.08 35.14
N ILE A 80 -8.57 20.84 35.17
CA ILE A 80 -9.56 20.92 34.09
C ILE A 80 -9.42 22.28 33.38
N TYR A 81 -9.43 22.23 32.06
CA TYR A 81 -9.39 23.41 31.19
C TYR A 81 -10.58 23.39 30.23
N GLU A 82 -11.10 24.57 29.90
CA GLU A 82 -12.19 24.74 28.91
C GLU A 82 -11.60 25.29 27.60
N VAL A 83 -11.96 24.67 26.48
CA VAL A 83 -11.59 25.11 25.14
C VAL A 83 -12.56 26.17 24.66
N ASP A 84 -12.07 27.35 24.23
CA ASP A 84 -12.88 28.41 23.65
C ASP A 84 -13.29 28.05 22.21
N ILE A 85 -14.56 27.70 22.05
CA ILE A 85 -15.15 27.31 20.77
C ILE A 85 -15.25 28.48 19.80
N ASN A 86 -15.35 29.72 20.30
CA ASN A 86 -15.44 30.90 19.46
C ASN A 86 -14.13 31.29 18.79
N SER A 87 -12.99 30.78 19.26
CA SER A 87 -11.69 31.01 18.66
C SER A 87 -11.52 30.37 17.27
N PHE A 88 -12.38 29.39 16.91
CA PHE A 88 -12.35 28.72 15.58
C PHE A 88 -13.04 29.56 14.47
N HIS A 89 -13.68 30.70 14.79
CA HIS A 89 -14.36 31.54 13.80
C HIS A 89 -13.65 32.88 13.49
N ALA A 90 -12.41 33.08 13.93
CA ALA A 90 -11.70 34.37 13.85
C ALA A 90 -10.86 34.60 12.60
N GLU A 91 -11.05 33.89 11.49
CA GLU A 91 -10.36 34.16 10.22
C GLU A 91 -11.33 34.39 9.05
N THR A 92 -12.21 35.38 9.14
CA THR A 92 -12.74 36.07 7.94
C THR A 92 -13.48 37.33 8.34
N ALA A 93 -12.78 38.40 8.69
CA ALA A 93 -13.33 39.74 8.60
C ALA A 93 -12.21 40.78 8.47
N VAL A 94 -12.03 41.29 7.28
CA VAL A 94 -11.26 42.53 7.00
C VAL A 94 -12.04 43.71 7.59
N PRO A 95 -11.46 44.56 8.45
CA PRO A 95 -12.15 45.72 8.93
C PRO A 95 -12.17 46.84 7.89
N VAL A 96 -13.35 47.18 7.42
CA VAL A 96 -13.64 48.43 6.70
C VAL A 96 -13.52 49.60 7.68
N ARG A 97 -12.60 50.53 7.40
CA ARG A 97 -12.52 51.82 8.10
C ARG A 97 -13.65 52.73 7.63
N THR A 98 -14.46 53.21 8.56
CA THR A 98 -15.25 54.44 8.41
C THR A 98 -14.80 55.46 9.43
N PRO A 99 -14.70 56.77 9.06
CA PRO A 99 -14.13 57.79 9.91
C PRO A 99 -15.19 58.56 10.70
N GLY A 100 -14.79 59.03 11.90
CA GLY A 100 -15.43 60.16 12.48
C GLY A 100 -15.97 60.04 13.90
N SER A 101 -15.28 60.49 14.86
CA SER A 101 -15.67 61.70 15.62
C SER A 101 -14.68 61.98 16.79
N ALA A 102 -14.34 63.23 16.84
CA ALA A 102 -13.46 63.85 17.78
C ALA A 102 -14.06 63.98 19.21
N ILE A 103 -13.25 63.79 20.23
CA ILE A 103 -13.43 64.48 21.52
C ILE A 103 -12.02 64.92 21.97
N SER A 104 -11.96 66.25 22.27
CA SER A 104 -10.85 67.05 22.60
C SER A 104 -10.41 66.98 24.11
N PRO A 105 -9.29 67.57 24.45
CA PRO A 105 -8.34 67.15 25.51
C PRO A 105 -8.55 67.94 26.84
N SER A 106 -8.03 67.38 27.90
CA SER A 106 -7.75 68.20 29.10
C SER A 106 -6.37 67.96 29.65
N ALA A 107 -5.76 69.04 29.86
CA ALA A 107 -4.39 69.43 30.25
C ALA A 107 -3.91 68.90 31.60
N LEU A 108 -2.61 68.69 31.68
CA LEU A 108 -1.76 69.12 32.78
C LEU A 108 -0.27 68.98 32.40
N ASP A 109 0.29 69.94 32.09
CA ASP A 109 1.31 70.91 32.46
C ASP A 109 2.71 70.40 32.96
N LYS A 110 3.67 70.81 32.18
CA LYS A 110 5.06 71.21 32.40
C LYS A 110 6.00 70.39 33.33
N GLN A 111 7.07 69.90 32.71
CA GLN A 111 8.44 70.44 32.98
C GLN A 111 9.44 70.17 31.89
N LYS A 112 9.94 71.18 31.20
CA LYS A 112 11.10 71.15 30.31
C LYS A 112 12.36 70.98 31.12
N LYS A 113 13.18 69.94 30.84
CA LYS A 113 14.66 70.03 31.03
C LYS A 113 15.32 69.70 29.71
N SER A 114 15.99 70.72 29.14
CA SER A 114 16.78 70.60 27.92
C SER A 114 18.07 69.88 28.21
N PHE A 115 18.38 68.83 27.45
CA PHE A 115 19.68 68.19 27.31
C PHE A 115 20.27 68.43 25.90
N PRO A 116 21.59 68.70 25.79
CA PRO A 116 22.18 69.15 24.54
C PRO A 116 22.20 68.03 23.44
N ALA A 117 21.70 68.38 22.29
CA ALA A 117 21.45 67.52 21.13
C ALA A 117 22.66 66.93 20.35
N ARG A 118 23.85 67.05 20.92
CA ARG A 118 25.10 66.67 20.21
C ARG A 118 25.81 65.43 20.69
N LYS A 119 25.35 64.76 21.78
CA LYS A 119 25.91 63.48 22.25
C LYS A 119 24.99 62.26 22.12
N VAL A 120 23.74 62.45 21.65
CA VAL A 120 22.78 61.34 21.49
C VAL A 120 22.91 60.69 20.11
N LEU A 121 23.46 61.45 19.11
CA LEU A 121 23.59 60.88 17.75
C LEU A 121 24.76 59.92 17.56
N SER A 122 25.76 59.93 18.43
CA SER A 122 26.95 59.06 18.31
C SER A 122 26.82 57.71 19.00
N ILE A 123 25.80 57.51 19.86
CA ILE A 123 25.59 56.25 20.58
C ILE A 123 24.28 55.58 20.07
N GLY A 124 23.29 56.35 19.59
CA GLY A 124 22.02 55.81 19.07
C GLY A 124 22.13 55.09 17.73
N LEU A 125 22.99 55.56 16.82
CA LEU A 125 23.19 54.92 15.51
C LEU A 125 23.86 53.53 15.60
N PRO A 126 24.92 53.24 16.39
CA PRO A 126 25.42 51.90 16.52
C PRO A 126 24.49 50.99 17.30
N ILE A 127 23.72 51.48 18.27
CA ILE A 127 22.70 50.65 18.98
C ILE A 127 21.53 50.28 18.04
N LEU A 128 21.09 51.24 17.19
CA LEU A 128 20.06 50.93 16.19
C LEU A 128 20.57 49.99 15.10
N ALA A 129 21.82 50.14 14.67
CA ALA A 129 22.46 49.22 13.73
C ALA A 129 22.67 47.82 14.33
N ILE A 130 23.04 47.73 15.62
CA ILE A 130 23.18 46.48 16.36
C ILE A 130 21.79 45.85 16.57
N ALA A 131 20.76 46.62 16.90
CA ALA A 131 19.38 46.13 17.05
C ALA A 131 18.78 45.68 15.71
N MET A 132 19.07 46.41 14.62
CA MET A 132 18.67 45.95 13.25
C MET A 132 19.45 44.72 12.80
N ALA A 133 20.76 44.68 13.05
CA ALA A 133 21.56 43.50 12.81
C ALA A 133 21.10 42.31 13.67
N ALA A 134 20.84 42.51 14.96
CA ALA A 134 20.31 41.47 15.85
C ALA A 134 18.93 41.00 15.41
N SER A 135 18.03 41.90 14.98
CA SER A 135 16.70 41.51 14.48
C SER A 135 16.76 40.73 13.16
N PHE A 136 17.84 40.85 12.38
CA PHE A 136 18.05 40.10 11.14
C PHE A 136 18.82 38.78 11.35
N PHE A 137 19.86 38.80 12.21
CA PHE A 137 20.75 37.65 12.43
C PHE A 137 20.19 36.63 13.44
N ILE A 138 19.51 37.04 14.50
CA ILE A 138 18.95 36.12 15.51
C ILE A 138 17.86 35.21 14.87
N PRO A 139 16.89 35.73 14.12
CA PRO A 139 15.91 34.86 13.46
C PRO A 139 16.53 33.90 12.45
N SER A 140 17.54 34.31 11.68
CA SER A 140 18.22 33.45 10.71
C SER A 140 19.04 32.33 11.37
N THR A 141 19.70 32.61 12.49
CA THR A 141 20.47 31.65 13.28
C THR A 141 19.55 30.61 13.93
N LEU A 142 18.43 31.04 14.50
CA LEU A 142 17.42 30.14 15.08
C LEU A 142 16.80 29.20 14.01
N LYS A 143 16.50 29.71 12.81
CA LYS A 143 16.00 28.90 11.69
C LYS A 143 17.03 27.89 11.20
N LYS A 144 18.32 28.27 11.13
CA LYS A 144 19.41 27.32 10.82
C LYS A 144 19.53 26.22 11.87
N GLN A 145 19.42 26.57 13.16
CA GLN A 145 19.44 25.60 14.26
C GLN A 145 18.24 24.70 14.22
N HIS A 146 17.03 25.23 13.98
CA HIS A 146 15.82 24.42 13.78
C HIS A 146 15.99 23.44 12.60
N ALA A 147 16.48 23.91 11.45
CA ALA A 147 16.72 23.02 10.31
C ALA A 147 17.67 21.87 10.67
N ARG A 148 18.78 22.13 11.36
CA ARG A 148 19.76 21.09 11.72
C ARG A 148 19.32 20.18 12.85
N ASN A 149 18.70 20.73 13.90
CA ASN A 149 18.45 19.99 15.14
C ASN A 149 17.08 19.32 15.16
N ASP A 150 16.13 19.81 14.37
CA ASP A 150 14.74 19.30 14.36
C ASP A 150 14.37 18.69 13.01
N LEU A 151 14.58 19.41 11.86
CA LEU A 151 14.14 18.91 10.56
C LEU A 151 15.00 17.74 10.07
N LEU A 152 16.35 17.84 10.07
CA LEU A 152 17.19 16.76 9.58
C LEU A 152 17.01 15.46 10.37
N PRO A 153 16.99 15.45 11.73
CA PRO A 153 16.71 14.23 12.48
C PRO A 153 15.30 13.67 12.25
N ALA A 154 14.31 14.55 12.03
CA ALA A 154 12.95 14.11 11.72
C ALA A 154 12.85 13.49 10.32
N ILE A 155 13.60 14.00 9.33
CA ILE A 155 13.71 13.37 8.00
C ILE A 155 14.35 11.98 8.13
N ASP A 156 15.48 11.86 8.81
CA ASP A 156 16.15 10.58 9.08
C ASP A 156 15.20 9.58 9.73
N LYS A 157 14.45 10.04 10.74
CA LYS A 157 13.44 9.20 11.40
C LYS A 157 12.39 8.71 10.42
N LEU A 158 11.81 9.58 9.58
CA LEU A 158 10.80 9.19 8.58
C LEU A 158 11.36 8.19 7.56
N VAL A 159 12.61 8.36 7.14
CA VAL A 159 13.30 7.42 6.23
C VAL A 159 13.52 6.06 6.88
N LEU A 160 13.94 6.05 8.15
CA LEU A 160 14.21 4.81 8.88
C LEU A 160 12.96 4.03 9.27
N GLU A 161 11.85 4.72 9.55
CA GLU A 161 10.60 4.10 10.00
C GLU A 161 9.76 3.54 8.85
N ASN A 162 9.99 4.00 7.62
CA ASN A 162 9.15 3.64 6.47
C ASN A 162 9.97 2.99 5.36
N PHE A 163 9.49 1.87 4.83
CA PHE A 163 10.04 1.28 3.59
C PHE A 163 9.80 2.14 2.36
N ARG A 164 8.78 2.99 2.39
CA ARG A 164 8.49 4.01 1.38
C ARG A 164 8.61 5.38 2.03
N VAL A 165 9.47 6.21 1.47
CA VAL A 165 9.73 7.55 2.01
C VAL A 165 8.49 8.43 1.81
N PRO A 166 7.89 8.97 2.89
CA PRO A 166 6.72 9.85 2.78
C PRO A 166 7.06 11.18 2.09
N THR A 167 6.11 11.76 1.36
CA THR A 167 6.24 13.10 0.75
C THR A 167 6.60 14.17 1.79
N LYS A 168 6.16 14.01 3.02
CA LYS A 168 6.51 14.87 4.16
C LYS A 168 8.03 15.01 4.37
N ALA A 169 8.82 13.94 4.14
CA ALA A 169 10.28 14.01 4.26
C ALA A 169 10.88 14.95 3.20
N PHE A 170 10.35 14.95 1.97
CA PHE A 170 10.72 15.88 0.92
C PHE A 170 10.36 17.33 1.30
N ASP A 171 9.16 17.58 1.79
CA ASP A 171 8.72 18.92 2.20
C ASP A 171 9.59 19.48 3.32
N MET A 172 9.97 18.66 4.29
CA MET A 172 10.92 19.04 5.34
C MET A 172 12.32 19.32 4.79
N GLY A 173 12.77 18.56 3.78
CA GLY A 173 14.02 18.82 3.05
C GLY A 173 14.00 20.18 2.33
N VAL A 174 12.92 20.50 1.63
CA VAL A 174 12.70 21.79 0.96
C VAL A 174 12.68 22.94 1.97
N GLU A 175 12.07 22.73 3.15
CA GLU A 175 12.11 23.75 4.22
C GLU A 175 13.50 23.94 4.77
N ALA A 176 14.23 22.84 5.04
CA ALA A 176 15.62 22.92 5.53
C ALA A 176 16.56 23.60 4.52
N GLU A 177 16.39 23.33 3.23
CA GLU A 177 17.22 23.91 2.15
C GLU A 177 17.20 25.43 2.11
N LYS A 178 16.08 26.07 2.51
CA LYS A 178 15.99 27.54 2.59
C LYS A 178 17.03 28.16 3.53
N TYR A 179 17.54 27.38 4.49
CA TYR A 179 18.42 27.88 5.55
C TYR A 179 19.80 27.22 5.55
N ILE A 180 19.91 25.97 5.11
CA ILE A 180 21.12 25.14 5.22
C ILE A 180 21.38 24.35 3.91
N ALA A 181 21.22 24.96 2.73
CA ALA A 181 21.36 24.32 1.42
C ALA A 181 22.69 23.56 1.23
N GLU A 182 23.78 24.06 1.80
CA GLU A 182 25.12 23.47 1.69
C GLU A 182 25.47 22.49 2.83
N ASP A 183 24.50 22.14 3.68
CA ASP A 183 24.72 21.20 4.78
C ASP A 183 24.96 19.79 4.25
N SER A 184 26.06 19.16 4.69
CA SER A 184 26.48 17.85 4.18
C SER A 184 25.48 16.73 4.48
N VAL A 185 24.69 16.84 5.55
CA VAL A 185 23.65 15.86 5.91
C VAL A 185 22.46 16.02 4.96
N LEU A 186 22.02 17.26 4.74
CA LEU A 186 20.93 17.55 3.79
C LEU A 186 21.28 17.08 2.36
N ILE A 187 22.52 17.34 1.92
CA ILE A 187 23.00 16.91 0.60
C ILE A 187 22.92 15.38 0.46
N LYS A 188 23.29 14.63 1.51
CA LYS A 188 23.20 13.16 1.53
C LYS A 188 21.76 12.66 1.58
N LEU A 189 20.82 13.40 2.19
CA LEU A 189 19.42 13.03 2.28
C LEU A 189 18.65 13.22 0.96
N TRP A 190 19.02 14.21 0.13
CA TRP A 190 18.33 14.50 -1.12
C TRP A 190 18.13 13.27 -2.04
N PRO A 191 19.15 12.47 -2.35
CA PRO A 191 18.95 11.26 -3.16
C PRO A 191 18.04 10.22 -2.53
N ILE A 192 17.84 10.27 -1.20
CA ILE A 192 17.00 9.33 -0.45
C ILE A 192 15.53 9.78 -0.46
N ILE A 193 15.29 11.11 -0.33
CA ILE A 193 13.93 11.66 -0.20
C ILE A 193 13.35 12.20 -1.51
N SER A 194 14.16 12.34 -2.57
CA SER A 194 13.73 12.89 -3.85
C SER A 194 14.27 12.12 -5.06
N ALA A 195 13.66 12.35 -6.21
CA ALA A 195 14.11 11.91 -7.52
C ALA A 195 13.98 13.06 -8.53
N THR A 196 14.81 13.04 -9.59
CA THR A 196 14.77 13.99 -10.72
C THR A 196 14.45 13.23 -12.01
N PRO A 197 13.17 12.86 -12.23
CA PRO A 197 12.77 12.15 -13.42
C PRO A 197 12.85 13.06 -14.66
N LYS A 198 13.08 12.46 -15.84
CA LYS A 198 13.00 13.17 -17.12
C LYS A 198 11.60 13.00 -17.69
N LEU A 199 10.73 13.99 -17.50
CA LEU A 199 9.35 13.93 -17.99
C LEU A 199 9.24 14.62 -19.36
N ARG A 200 8.74 13.89 -20.35
CA ARG A 200 8.53 14.37 -21.71
C ARG A 200 7.14 14.04 -22.22
N THR A 201 6.56 14.94 -22.98
CA THR A 201 5.27 14.73 -23.65
C THR A 201 5.40 14.92 -25.17
N GLU A 202 4.52 14.28 -25.93
CA GLU A 202 4.34 14.50 -27.36
C GLU A 202 2.90 14.92 -27.63
N PRO A 203 2.65 16.18 -28.06
CA PRO A 203 3.64 17.24 -28.29
C PRO A 203 4.19 17.80 -26.96
N GLU A 204 5.41 18.33 -27.01
CA GLU A 204 6.04 19.03 -25.87
C GLU A 204 5.24 20.25 -25.41
N GLY A 205 5.58 20.80 -24.24
CA GLY A 205 4.97 22.01 -23.70
C GLY A 205 3.70 21.79 -22.90
N ALA A 206 3.54 20.64 -22.26
CA ALA A 206 2.50 20.41 -21.26
C ALA A 206 2.92 20.96 -19.91
N GLU A 207 2.04 21.66 -19.22
CA GLU A 207 2.20 22.04 -17.83
C GLU A 207 2.04 20.79 -16.95
N VAL A 208 2.97 20.58 -16.01
CA VAL A 208 2.97 19.44 -15.11
C VAL A 208 2.63 19.91 -13.71
N PHE A 209 1.64 19.27 -13.12
CA PHE A 209 1.22 19.48 -11.75
C PHE A 209 1.33 18.16 -10.97
N TRP A 210 1.57 18.27 -9.66
CA TRP A 210 1.63 17.09 -8.79
C TRP A 210 1.10 17.38 -7.38
N LYS A 211 0.68 16.33 -6.68
CA LYS A 211 0.36 16.32 -5.25
C LYS A 211 0.55 14.92 -4.66
N ASP A 212 0.61 14.83 -3.34
CA ASP A 212 0.63 13.53 -2.66
C ASP A 212 -0.67 12.75 -2.91
N TYR A 213 -0.57 11.45 -3.11
CA TYR A 213 -1.72 10.60 -3.38
C TYR A 213 -2.68 10.50 -2.19
N HIS A 214 -2.14 10.52 -0.96
CA HIS A 214 -2.91 10.36 0.28
C HIS A 214 -3.62 11.64 0.73
N THR A 215 -3.30 12.78 0.11
CA THR A 215 -3.95 14.07 0.37
C THR A 215 -4.61 14.61 -0.90
N PRO A 216 -5.64 13.91 -1.40
CA PRO A 216 -6.29 14.26 -2.67
C PRO A 216 -6.94 15.66 -2.65
N GLU A 217 -7.29 16.18 -1.46
CA GLU A 217 -7.80 17.54 -1.23
C GLU A 217 -6.73 18.62 -1.29
N ALA A 218 -5.43 18.25 -1.24
CA ALA A 218 -4.36 19.23 -1.30
C ALA A 218 -4.30 19.96 -2.66
N GLU A 219 -3.85 21.20 -2.62
CA GLU A 219 -3.64 22.02 -3.82
C GLU A 219 -2.58 21.41 -4.74
N TRP A 220 -2.80 21.53 -6.05
CA TRP A 220 -1.85 21.11 -7.05
C TRP A 220 -0.59 21.99 -7.05
N ARG A 221 0.58 21.37 -6.99
CA ARG A 221 1.89 22.03 -7.04
C ARG A 221 2.40 22.00 -8.48
N SER A 222 2.70 23.16 -9.07
CA SER A 222 3.31 23.25 -10.39
C SER A 222 4.76 22.78 -10.37
N ALA A 223 5.11 21.91 -11.32
CA ALA A 223 6.50 21.49 -11.58
C ALA A 223 7.14 22.19 -12.77
N GLY A 224 6.35 22.95 -13.55
CA GLY A 224 6.80 23.60 -14.78
C GLY A 224 6.23 22.96 -16.03
N THR A 225 6.93 23.12 -17.15
CA THR A 225 6.46 22.70 -18.48
C THR A 225 7.41 21.67 -19.08
N THR A 226 6.86 20.60 -19.73
CA THR A 226 7.69 19.58 -20.39
C THR A 226 8.48 20.14 -21.58
N PRO A 227 9.74 19.67 -21.81
CA PRO A 227 10.44 18.62 -21.08
C PRO A 227 11.01 19.09 -19.72
N LEU A 228 10.82 18.30 -18.67
CA LEU A 228 11.41 18.52 -17.35
C LEU A 228 12.61 17.57 -17.17
N THR A 229 13.78 18.13 -16.81
CA THR A 229 15.02 17.35 -16.66
C THR A 229 15.67 17.47 -15.28
N ASP A 230 15.45 18.60 -14.59
CA ASP A 230 16.18 18.96 -13.37
C ASP A 230 15.26 19.30 -12.19
N VAL A 231 13.98 18.96 -12.30
CA VAL A 231 12.98 19.20 -11.24
C VAL A 231 12.97 18.03 -10.26
N ARG A 232 13.15 18.34 -8.97
CA ARG A 232 13.03 17.35 -7.89
C ARG A 232 11.59 17.07 -7.54
N PHE A 233 11.25 15.80 -7.44
CA PHE A 233 9.97 15.29 -6.95
C PHE A 233 10.19 14.42 -5.71
N PRO A 234 9.23 14.32 -4.78
CA PRO A 234 9.32 13.37 -3.68
C PRO A 234 9.32 11.91 -4.19
N ARG A 235 9.94 11.02 -3.43
CA ARG A 235 9.92 9.57 -3.72
C ARG A 235 8.60 8.90 -3.32
N GLY A 236 7.65 9.62 -2.76
CA GLY A 236 6.31 9.14 -2.40
C GLY A 236 5.48 8.67 -3.60
N TYR A 237 4.27 8.22 -3.30
CA TYR A 237 3.27 7.91 -4.33
C TYR A 237 2.46 9.18 -4.62
N LEU A 238 2.48 9.62 -5.87
CA LEU A 238 2.00 10.93 -6.29
C LEU A 238 0.83 10.82 -7.26
N ARG A 239 0.03 11.86 -7.31
CA ARG A 239 -0.85 12.20 -8.44
C ARG A 239 -0.15 13.23 -9.29
N LEU A 240 -0.19 13.05 -10.62
CA LEU A 240 0.33 14.01 -11.60
C LEU A 240 -0.77 14.34 -12.60
N GLU A 241 -0.73 15.58 -13.09
CA GLU A 241 -1.52 16.00 -14.23
C GLU A 241 -0.62 16.65 -15.29
N PHE A 242 -0.90 16.30 -16.53
CA PHE A 242 -0.27 16.91 -17.72
C PHE A 242 -1.35 17.66 -18.48
N ARG A 243 -1.25 18.99 -18.49
CA ARG A 243 -2.24 19.89 -19.08
C ARG A 243 -1.65 20.63 -20.27
N LYS A 244 -2.32 20.59 -21.43
CA LYS A 244 -1.96 21.36 -22.60
C LYS A 244 -3.21 21.81 -23.34
N LYS A 245 -3.28 23.10 -23.70
CA LYS A 245 -4.44 23.67 -24.41
C LYS A 245 -4.71 22.91 -25.71
N GLY A 246 -5.95 22.46 -25.92
CA GLY A 246 -6.39 21.68 -27.09
C GLY A 246 -6.13 20.17 -27.00
N PHE A 247 -5.60 19.70 -25.85
CA PHE A 247 -5.37 18.29 -25.57
C PHE A 247 -6.14 17.85 -24.32
N GLN A 248 -6.45 16.57 -24.24
CA GLN A 248 -7.04 16.01 -23.00
C GLN A 248 -6.01 16.07 -21.87
N THR A 249 -6.46 16.41 -20.67
CA THR A 249 -5.63 16.30 -19.46
C THR A 249 -5.37 14.84 -19.15
N ILE A 250 -4.10 14.48 -19.02
CA ILE A 250 -3.70 13.16 -18.57
C ILE A 250 -3.48 13.21 -17.07
N GLU A 251 -4.19 12.35 -16.34
CA GLU A 251 -3.94 12.04 -14.95
C GLU A 251 -3.09 10.79 -14.83
N TYR A 252 -2.20 10.78 -13.85
CA TYR A 252 -1.33 9.65 -13.55
C TYR A 252 -1.17 9.49 -12.04
N ALA A 253 -1.11 8.25 -11.55
CA ALA A 253 -0.79 7.96 -10.16
C ALA A 253 0.39 6.98 -10.07
N GLY A 254 1.45 7.37 -9.38
CA GLY A 254 2.62 6.50 -9.25
C GLY A 254 3.78 7.12 -8.50
N SER A 255 4.84 6.33 -8.30
CA SER A 255 6.13 6.79 -7.80
C SER A 255 7.06 7.08 -8.97
N LEU A 256 7.65 8.26 -8.99
CA LEU A 256 8.62 8.68 -10.00
C LEU A 256 10.03 8.09 -9.77
N ALA A 257 10.23 7.39 -8.65
CA ALA A 257 11.54 6.86 -8.23
C ALA A 257 11.61 5.34 -8.18
N ALA A 258 10.48 4.63 -8.27
CA ALA A 258 10.42 3.17 -8.08
C ALA A 258 9.90 2.45 -9.33
N GLU A 259 10.55 1.34 -9.69
CA GLU A 259 10.06 0.38 -10.68
C GLU A 259 8.71 -0.26 -10.27
N PRO A 260 7.84 -0.74 -11.20
CA PRO A 260 8.17 -1.11 -12.58
C PRO A 260 7.78 -0.10 -13.65
N MET A 261 7.09 1.01 -13.35
CA MET A 261 6.70 1.96 -14.38
C MET A 261 7.49 3.26 -14.22
N ARG A 262 8.57 3.35 -15.00
CA ARG A 262 9.39 4.56 -15.10
C ARG A 262 8.76 5.55 -16.07
N LEU A 263 8.04 6.54 -15.55
CA LEU A 263 7.70 7.72 -16.35
C LEU A 263 8.93 8.48 -16.84
N ASP A 264 10.07 8.33 -16.16
CA ASP A 264 11.32 9.01 -16.51
C ASP A 264 11.92 8.58 -17.86
N THR A 265 11.46 7.46 -18.42
CA THR A 265 11.88 6.96 -19.73
C THR A 265 10.75 6.94 -20.77
N ALA A 266 9.50 7.15 -20.36
CA ALA A 266 8.35 7.11 -21.23
C ALA A 266 8.10 8.48 -21.89
N LEU A 267 7.80 8.46 -23.20
CA LEU A 267 7.22 9.59 -23.90
C LEU A 267 5.70 9.56 -23.68
N ILE A 268 5.18 10.55 -22.96
CA ILE A 268 3.75 10.63 -22.68
C ILE A 268 3.04 11.24 -23.89
N GLN A 269 2.26 10.44 -24.59
CA GLN A 269 1.47 10.87 -25.73
C GLN A 269 0.25 11.66 -25.27
N LEU A 270 0.13 12.91 -25.71
CA LEU A 270 -1.07 13.73 -25.49
C LEU A 270 -2.02 13.57 -26.68
N ASP A 271 -3.26 13.26 -26.40
CA ASP A 271 -4.31 13.16 -27.40
C ASP A 271 -5.10 14.47 -27.52
N SER A 272 -5.34 14.93 -28.75
CA SER A 272 -6.18 16.11 -29.01
C SER A 272 -7.62 15.84 -28.54
N THR A 273 -8.25 16.86 -27.96
CA THR A 273 -9.66 16.78 -27.53
C THR A 273 -10.63 16.45 -28.68
N SER A 274 -10.20 16.62 -29.94
CA SER A 274 -11.00 16.29 -31.12
C SER A 274 -10.82 14.86 -31.65
N THR A 275 -9.84 14.10 -31.16
CA THR A 275 -9.47 12.80 -31.73
C THR A 275 -9.85 11.60 -30.88
N LEU A 276 -10.01 11.78 -29.58
CA LEU A 276 -10.50 10.73 -28.69
C LEU A 276 -11.99 10.90 -28.41
N PRO A 277 -12.72 9.78 -28.26
CA PRO A 277 -14.06 9.82 -27.66
C PRO A 277 -14.00 10.48 -26.29
N ASP A 278 -15.05 11.22 -25.95
CA ASP A 278 -15.20 11.79 -24.61
C ASP A 278 -15.13 10.66 -23.56
N ASP A 279 -14.47 10.94 -22.46
CA ASP A 279 -14.32 10.03 -21.32
C ASP A 279 -13.52 8.73 -21.57
N MET A 280 -12.77 8.61 -22.65
CA MET A 280 -11.83 7.48 -22.85
C MET A 280 -10.37 7.92 -22.61
N VAL A 281 -9.57 6.99 -22.10
CA VAL A 281 -8.14 7.18 -21.84
C VAL A 281 -7.34 6.23 -22.71
N ARG A 282 -6.21 6.72 -23.28
CA ARG A 282 -5.30 5.90 -24.07
C ARG A 282 -4.37 5.09 -23.18
N MET A 283 -4.34 3.78 -23.42
CA MET A 283 -3.37 2.86 -22.81
C MET A 283 -2.23 2.58 -23.80
N PRO A 284 -0.96 2.67 -23.36
CA PRO A 284 0.16 2.27 -24.20
C PRO A 284 0.23 0.75 -24.33
N LYS A 285 0.96 0.27 -25.34
CA LYS A 285 1.35 -1.13 -25.40
C LYS A 285 2.13 -1.52 -24.16
N SER A 286 1.80 -2.67 -23.56
CA SER A 286 2.43 -3.18 -22.35
C SER A 286 2.61 -4.69 -22.39
N SER A 287 3.55 -5.20 -21.59
CA SER A 287 3.64 -6.61 -21.23
C SER A 287 3.26 -6.71 -19.76
N THR A 288 2.10 -7.28 -19.50
CA THR A 288 1.44 -7.21 -18.19
C THR A 288 1.51 -8.53 -17.47
N HIS A 289 2.06 -8.54 -16.26
CA HIS A 289 1.87 -9.63 -15.30
C HIS A 289 0.49 -9.53 -14.66
N MET A 290 -0.18 -10.66 -14.53
CA MET A 290 -1.48 -10.73 -13.88
C MET A 290 -1.31 -10.79 -12.36
N TYR A 291 -1.44 -9.64 -11.70
CA TYR A 291 -1.49 -9.55 -10.24
C TYR A 291 -2.93 -9.68 -9.73
N LEU A 292 -3.64 -10.71 -10.23
CA LEU A 292 -4.97 -11.11 -9.77
C LEU A 292 -4.87 -12.52 -9.21
N VAL A 293 -5.29 -12.68 -7.97
CA VAL A 293 -5.26 -13.98 -7.28
C VAL A 293 -6.05 -15.02 -8.07
N GLY A 294 -5.38 -16.08 -8.43
CA GLY A 294 -5.93 -17.16 -9.26
C GLY A 294 -5.67 -17.04 -10.76
N LEU A 295 -5.00 -15.97 -11.23
CA LEU A 295 -4.59 -15.80 -12.62
C LEU A 295 -3.06 -15.66 -12.79
N GLU A 296 -2.28 -15.72 -11.72
CA GLU A 296 -0.83 -15.51 -11.72
C GLU A 296 -0.09 -16.53 -12.60
N GLN A 297 -0.63 -17.75 -12.75
CA GLN A 297 -0.05 -18.82 -13.58
C GLN A 297 -0.02 -18.50 -15.08
N HIS A 298 -0.76 -17.48 -15.52
CA HIS A 298 -0.80 -17.15 -16.96
C HIS A 298 0.45 -16.40 -17.43
N GLY A 299 1.34 -15.98 -16.49
CA GLY A 299 2.55 -15.24 -16.80
C GLY A 299 2.28 -13.90 -17.48
N PRO A 300 3.33 -13.18 -17.92
CA PRO A 300 3.15 -11.91 -18.61
C PRO A 300 2.46 -12.09 -19.95
N LYS A 301 1.54 -11.18 -20.29
CA LYS A 301 0.85 -11.10 -21.57
C LYS A 301 1.12 -9.76 -22.24
N ASP A 302 1.42 -9.84 -23.51
CA ASP A 302 1.50 -8.64 -24.35
C ASP A 302 0.10 -8.16 -24.67
N VAL A 303 -0.14 -6.88 -24.41
CA VAL A 303 -1.38 -6.17 -24.70
C VAL A 303 -1.02 -4.97 -25.57
N ASP A 304 -1.52 -4.93 -26.80
CA ASP A 304 -1.31 -3.77 -27.68
C ASP A 304 -2.06 -2.54 -27.14
N GLY A 305 -1.71 -1.34 -27.62
CA GLY A 305 -2.36 -0.11 -27.16
C GLY A 305 -3.85 -0.09 -27.46
N PHE A 306 -4.66 0.43 -26.55
CA PHE A 306 -6.13 0.50 -26.65
C PHE A 306 -6.67 1.77 -25.97
N LEU A 307 -7.95 2.06 -26.16
CA LEU A 307 -8.66 3.07 -25.38
C LEU A 307 -9.58 2.36 -24.38
N ILE A 308 -9.75 2.97 -23.19
CA ILE A 308 -10.63 2.45 -22.13
C ILE A 308 -11.47 3.58 -21.54
N ASP A 309 -12.72 3.31 -21.18
CA ASP A 309 -13.55 4.26 -20.45
C ASP A 309 -12.90 4.65 -19.12
N ARG A 310 -12.84 5.96 -18.83
CA ARG A 310 -12.29 6.49 -17.58
C ARG A 310 -13.08 6.01 -16.37
N HIS A 311 -14.38 5.85 -16.52
CA HIS A 311 -15.35 5.44 -15.52
C HIS A 311 -16.13 4.21 -15.98
N GLU A 312 -16.87 3.62 -15.06
CA GLU A 312 -17.91 2.64 -15.35
C GLU A 312 -19.00 3.26 -16.24
N VAL A 313 -19.72 2.45 -17.03
CA VAL A 313 -20.87 2.92 -17.81
C VAL A 313 -21.98 3.37 -16.86
N THR A 314 -22.46 4.61 -17.03
CA THR A 314 -23.48 5.20 -16.15
C THR A 314 -24.89 4.78 -16.50
N ASN A 315 -25.83 4.97 -15.57
CA ASN A 315 -27.27 4.78 -15.81
C ASN A 315 -27.75 5.65 -16.99
N GLU A 316 -27.32 6.91 -17.10
CA GLU A 316 -27.68 7.79 -18.21
C GLU A 316 -27.22 7.22 -19.56
N ALA A 317 -25.96 6.76 -19.63
CA ALA A 317 -25.40 6.20 -20.86
C ALA A 317 -26.16 4.93 -21.28
N PHE A 318 -26.47 4.07 -20.31
CA PHE A 318 -27.26 2.85 -20.57
C PHE A 318 -28.71 3.16 -20.94
N GLY A 319 -29.31 4.22 -20.39
CA GLY A 319 -30.63 4.70 -20.78
C GLY A 319 -30.73 5.04 -22.26
N LYS A 320 -29.72 5.72 -22.80
CA LYS A 320 -29.62 6.03 -24.23
C LYS A 320 -29.58 4.78 -25.12
N PHE A 321 -28.94 3.70 -24.64
CA PHE A 321 -28.97 2.40 -25.33
C PHE A 321 -30.39 1.80 -25.36
N ILE A 322 -31.12 1.86 -24.25
CA ILE A 322 -32.50 1.38 -24.20
C ILE A 322 -33.40 2.19 -25.15
N GLU A 323 -33.30 3.52 -25.11
CA GLU A 323 -34.06 4.44 -25.98
C GLU A 323 -33.77 4.19 -27.48
N ALA A 324 -32.54 3.79 -27.82
CA ALA A 324 -32.14 3.42 -29.17
C ALA A 324 -32.61 2.03 -29.60
N GLY A 325 -33.45 1.35 -28.80
CA GLY A 325 -33.97 0.02 -29.11
C GLY A 325 -33.07 -1.13 -28.69
N GLY A 326 -32.19 -0.92 -27.73
CA GLY A 326 -31.19 -1.89 -27.31
C GLY A 326 -31.66 -3.29 -27.00
N TYR A 327 -32.90 -3.44 -26.46
CA TYR A 327 -33.50 -4.73 -26.16
C TYR A 327 -34.37 -5.29 -27.30
N THR A 328 -34.57 -4.55 -28.39
CA THR A 328 -35.38 -4.95 -29.55
C THR A 328 -34.55 -5.20 -30.79
N ASP A 329 -33.42 -4.54 -30.94
CA ASP A 329 -32.50 -4.71 -32.07
C ASP A 329 -31.52 -5.85 -31.79
N ARG A 330 -31.79 -7.02 -32.42
CA ARG A 330 -30.93 -8.21 -32.32
C ARG A 330 -29.52 -7.98 -32.82
N SER A 331 -29.25 -6.97 -33.63
CA SER A 331 -27.94 -6.73 -34.22
C SER A 331 -26.86 -6.38 -33.18
N TYR A 332 -27.26 -5.93 -32.01
CA TYR A 332 -26.34 -5.66 -30.87
C TYR A 332 -25.91 -6.93 -30.13
N TRP A 333 -26.69 -8.03 -30.21
CA TRP A 333 -26.50 -9.26 -29.43
C TRP A 333 -25.74 -10.31 -30.26
N LYS A 334 -24.41 -10.36 -30.08
CA LYS A 334 -23.50 -11.12 -30.96
C LYS A 334 -23.30 -12.58 -30.54
N HIS A 335 -23.64 -12.94 -29.30
CA HIS A 335 -23.32 -14.22 -28.72
C HIS A 335 -24.57 -15.10 -28.52
N PRO A 336 -24.44 -16.45 -28.57
CA PRO A 336 -25.53 -17.36 -28.20
C PRO A 336 -25.82 -17.22 -26.70
N PHE A 337 -27.10 -17.25 -26.34
CA PHE A 337 -27.52 -17.15 -24.94
C PHE A 337 -27.54 -18.52 -24.30
N ILE A 338 -26.84 -18.70 -23.19
CA ILE A 338 -26.79 -19.96 -22.45
C ILE A 338 -27.47 -19.79 -21.10
N GLN A 339 -28.51 -20.58 -20.86
CA GLN A 339 -29.20 -20.67 -19.58
C GLN A 339 -29.23 -22.15 -19.12
N ASN A 340 -28.72 -22.42 -17.89
CA ASN A 340 -28.65 -23.77 -17.33
C ASN A 340 -27.98 -24.78 -18.27
N GLY A 341 -26.95 -24.39 -18.98
CA GLY A 341 -26.21 -25.22 -19.93
C GLY A 341 -26.90 -25.47 -21.27
N LYS A 342 -28.01 -24.80 -21.56
CA LYS A 342 -28.73 -24.90 -22.82
C LYS A 342 -28.78 -23.55 -23.54
N GLU A 343 -28.64 -23.60 -24.85
CA GLU A 343 -28.86 -22.43 -25.69
C GLU A 343 -30.35 -22.08 -25.76
N ILE A 344 -30.67 -20.79 -25.59
CA ILE A 344 -32.02 -20.23 -25.72
C ILE A 344 -32.04 -19.17 -26.80
N SER A 345 -33.23 -18.93 -27.39
CA SER A 345 -33.38 -17.91 -28.43
C SER A 345 -33.27 -16.49 -27.91
N PHE A 346 -33.07 -15.50 -28.79
CA PHE A 346 -33.05 -14.08 -28.42
C PHE A 346 -34.37 -13.67 -27.74
N GLU A 347 -35.49 -14.10 -28.27
CA GLU A 347 -36.83 -13.81 -27.75
C GLU A 347 -37.02 -14.35 -26.33
N GLN A 348 -36.48 -15.56 -26.07
CA GLN A 348 -36.47 -16.11 -24.73
C GLN A 348 -35.52 -15.35 -23.79
N ALA A 349 -34.33 -14.99 -24.27
CA ALA A 349 -33.32 -14.30 -23.46
C ALA A 349 -33.79 -12.92 -22.99
N VAL A 350 -34.39 -12.12 -23.90
CA VAL A 350 -34.85 -10.77 -23.54
C VAL A 350 -35.98 -10.77 -22.50
N THR A 351 -36.75 -11.88 -22.37
CA THR A 351 -37.73 -12.01 -21.29
C THR A 351 -37.10 -12.19 -19.91
N LEU A 352 -35.81 -12.45 -19.82
CA LEU A 352 -35.07 -12.57 -18.57
C LEU A 352 -34.44 -11.22 -18.16
N PHE A 353 -34.30 -10.30 -19.11
CA PHE A 353 -33.62 -9.01 -18.91
C PHE A 353 -34.63 -7.90 -18.60
N LEU A 354 -35.36 -8.08 -17.49
CA LEU A 354 -36.42 -7.20 -17.05
C LEU A 354 -36.02 -6.45 -15.75
N ASP A 355 -36.50 -5.22 -15.61
CA ASP A 355 -36.43 -4.45 -14.41
C ASP A 355 -37.40 -4.97 -13.32
N LYS A 356 -37.44 -4.31 -12.16
CA LYS A 356 -38.32 -4.65 -11.02
C LYS A 356 -39.83 -4.65 -11.36
N THR A 357 -40.20 -3.97 -12.45
CA THR A 357 -41.61 -3.83 -12.90
C THR A 357 -41.95 -4.66 -14.13
N GLY A 358 -40.99 -5.48 -14.61
CA GLY A 358 -41.21 -6.34 -15.77
C GLY A 358 -41.02 -5.64 -17.11
N ARG A 359 -40.37 -4.51 -17.17
CA ARG A 359 -39.96 -3.83 -18.40
C ARG A 359 -38.52 -4.19 -18.79
N PRO A 360 -38.17 -4.22 -20.08
CA PRO A 360 -36.77 -4.40 -20.48
C PRO A 360 -35.84 -3.35 -19.85
N GLY A 361 -34.81 -3.80 -19.17
CA GLY A 361 -33.89 -2.93 -18.50
C GLY A 361 -33.14 -3.59 -17.32
N PRO A 362 -32.13 -2.92 -16.75
CA PRO A 362 -31.33 -3.40 -15.62
C PRO A 362 -32.18 -3.84 -14.41
N ALA A 363 -31.80 -4.91 -13.73
CA ALA A 363 -32.51 -5.44 -12.57
C ALA A 363 -32.61 -4.46 -11.38
N THR A 364 -31.77 -3.44 -11.36
CA THR A 364 -31.79 -2.37 -10.35
C THR A 364 -32.81 -1.27 -10.64
N TRP A 365 -33.29 -1.19 -11.89
CA TRP A 365 -34.25 -0.15 -12.33
C TRP A 365 -35.70 -0.47 -11.95
N GLU A 366 -36.56 0.52 -12.11
CA GLU A 366 -38.00 0.40 -11.87
C GLU A 366 -38.76 1.28 -12.88
N ALA A 367 -39.87 0.77 -13.41
CA ALA A 367 -40.69 1.45 -14.39
C ALA A 367 -39.98 1.88 -15.68
N GLY A 368 -38.89 1.15 -16.07
CA GLY A 368 -38.06 1.42 -17.23
C GLY A 368 -37.01 2.54 -17.02
N THR A 369 -36.78 2.97 -15.78
CA THR A 369 -35.81 4.01 -15.47
C THR A 369 -35.03 3.72 -14.19
N TYR A 370 -33.91 4.41 -14.00
CA TYR A 370 -33.11 4.36 -12.78
C TYR A 370 -33.69 5.25 -11.67
N PRO A 371 -33.31 5.04 -10.39
CA PRO A 371 -33.77 5.87 -9.28
C PRO A 371 -33.36 7.35 -9.42
N ASP A 372 -34.21 8.24 -8.93
CA ASP A 372 -33.91 9.68 -8.92
C ASP A 372 -32.55 9.98 -8.27
N GLY A 373 -31.78 10.87 -8.88
CA GLY A 373 -30.43 11.21 -8.42
C GLY A 373 -29.32 10.24 -8.84
N HIS A 374 -29.64 9.08 -9.46
CA HIS A 374 -28.66 8.08 -9.87
C HIS A 374 -28.19 8.19 -11.33
N THR A 375 -28.37 9.32 -11.98
CA THR A 375 -27.99 9.58 -13.38
C THR A 375 -26.53 9.20 -13.65
N LEU A 376 -25.61 9.68 -12.78
CA LEU A 376 -24.17 9.43 -12.89
C LEU A 376 -23.67 8.24 -12.07
N HIS A 377 -24.52 7.45 -11.45
CA HIS A 377 -24.13 6.19 -10.84
C HIS A 377 -23.86 5.14 -11.92
N PRO A 378 -22.99 4.15 -11.68
CA PRO A 378 -22.80 3.06 -12.62
C PRO A 378 -24.10 2.31 -12.83
N VAL A 379 -24.37 1.89 -14.05
CA VAL A 379 -25.43 0.94 -14.31
C VAL A 379 -25.07 -0.40 -13.68
N THR A 380 -25.98 -0.94 -12.88
CA THR A 380 -25.77 -2.25 -12.23
C THR A 380 -27.02 -3.14 -12.37
N GLY A 381 -26.86 -4.42 -12.05
CA GLY A 381 -27.92 -5.39 -12.27
C GLY A 381 -28.09 -5.75 -13.75
N VAL A 382 -26.99 -5.74 -14.50
CA VAL A 382 -26.92 -6.14 -15.91
C VAL A 382 -26.16 -7.44 -16.04
N SER A 383 -26.61 -8.32 -16.95
CA SER A 383 -25.90 -9.52 -17.37
C SER A 383 -24.71 -9.18 -18.27
N TRP A 384 -23.83 -10.15 -18.45
CA TRP A 384 -22.73 -10.02 -19.43
C TRP A 384 -23.27 -9.77 -20.85
N TYR A 385 -24.40 -10.39 -21.21
CA TYR A 385 -25.02 -10.19 -22.53
C TYR A 385 -25.52 -8.75 -22.73
N GLU A 386 -26.14 -8.17 -21.71
CA GLU A 386 -26.60 -6.76 -21.74
C GLU A 386 -25.41 -5.80 -21.83
N ALA A 387 -24.33 -6.07 -21.10
CA ALA A 387 -23.10 -5.29 -21.15
C ALA A 387 -22.41 -5.37 -22.53
N ASP A 388 -22.34 -6.57 -23.14
CA ASP A 388 -21.75 -6.77 -24.47
C ASP A 388 -22.61 -6.13 -25.58
N ALA A 389 -23.95 -6.23 -25.47
CA ALA A 389 -24.87 -5.57 -26.38
C ALA A 389 -24.73 -4.03 -26.33
N TYR A 390 -24.62 -3.45 -25.12
CA TYR A 390 -24.31 -2.03 -24.97
C TYR A 390 -22.97 -1.67 -25.62
N ALA A 391 -21.92 -2.47 -25.35
CA ALA A 391 -20.60 -2.23 -25.91
C ALA A 391 -20.65 -2.23 -27.46
N THR A 392 -21.38 -3.17 -28.06
CA THR A 392 -21.61 -3.24 -29.50
C THR A 392 -22.35 -1.99 -30.01
N TYR A 393 -23.41 -1.55 -29.32
CA TYR A 393 -24.14 -0.31 -29.64
C TYR A 393 -23.21 0.89 -29.63
N ALA A 394 -22.35 1.02 -28.63
CA ALA A 394 -21.42 2.11 -28.48
C ALA A 394 -20.22 2.07 -29.47
N GLY A 395 -20.11 1.02 -30.31
CA GLY A 395 -18.94 0.80 -31.18
C GLY A 395 -17.68 0.48 -30.39
N LYS A 396 -17.82 -0.14 -29.22
CA LYS A 396 -16.80 -0.56 -28.27
C LYS A 396 -16.88 -2.06 -28.04
N GLN A 397 -16.11 -2.59 -27.08
CA GLN A 397 -16.22 -3.97 -26.59
C GLN A 397 -15.90 -4.03 -25.09
N LEU A 398 -16.25 -5.13 -24.41
CA LEU A 398 -15.83 -5.37 -23.03
C LEU A 398 -14.33 -5.62 -22.96
N PRO A 399 -13.63 -5.20 -21.88
CA PRO A 399 -12.21 -5.51 -21.69
C PRO A 399 -12.01 -7.03 -21.53
N THR A 400 -10.87 -7.55 -21.97
CA THR A 400 -10.42 -8.86 -21.49
C THR A 400 -9.88 -8.72 -20.08
N VAL A 401 -9.74 -9.83 -19.32
CA VAL A 401 -9.08 -9.81 -18.01
C VAL A 401 -7.67 -9.23 -18.09
N PHE A 402 -6.99 -9.38 -19.23
CA PHE A 402 -5.66 -8.85 -19.49
C PHE A 402 -5.66 -7.33 -19.71
N HIS A 403 -6.64 -6.78 -20.44
CA HIS A 403 -6.83 -5.34 -20.58
C HIS A 403 -7.14 -4.71 -19.22
N TRP A 404 -8.06 -5.33 -18.46
CA TRP A 404 -8.44 -4.87 -17.12
C TRP A 404 -7.24 -4.93 -16.17
N GLY A 405 -6.52 -6.07 -16.13
CA GLY A 405 -5.32 -6.23 -15.30
C GLY A 405 -4.18 -5.26 -15.64
N ALA A 406 -4.05 -4.87 -16.92
CA ALA A 406 -3.05 -3.90 -17.37
C ALA A 406 -3.27 -2.50 -16.78
N VAL A 407 -4.51 -2.14 -16.47
CA VAL A 407 -4.89 -0.80 -16.01
C VAL A 407 -5.23 -0.70 -14.53
N ALA A 408 -5.65 -1.79 -13.91
CA ALA A 408 -6.15 -1.80 -12.54
C ALA A 408 -5.09 -1.47 -11.49
N ALA A 409 -3.80 -1.71 -11.79
CA ALA A 409 -2.71 -1.47 -10.84
C ALA A 409 -2.93 -2.19 -9.49
N THR A 410 -3.42 -3.45 -9.53
CA THR A 410 -3.75 -4.24 -8.33
C THR A 410 -2.55 -4.39 -7.36
N TRP A 411 -1.33 -4.26 -7.87
CA TRP A 411 -0.09 -4.19 -7.09
C TRP A 411 0.08 -2.87 -6.28
N ARG A 412 -0.90 -1.97 -6.36
CA ARG A 412 -0.99 -0.71 -5.59
C ARG A 412 -2.25 -0.62 -4.73
N THR A 413 -2.81 -1.75 -4.39
CA THR A 413 -4.04 -1.89 -3.58
C THR A 413 -4.03 -1.02 -2.32
N GLU A 414 -2.90 -0.93 -1.62
CA GLU A 414 -2.77 -0.13 -0.41
C GLU A 414 -2.99 1.38 -0.62
N PHE A 415 -2.84 1.86 -1.86
CA PHE A 415 -3.12 3.27 -2.20
C PHE A 415 -4.55 3.45 -2.71
N ILE A 416 -5.04 2.54 -3.56
CA ILE A 416 -6.30 2.68 -4.28
C ILE A 416 -7.50 2.36 -3.39
N VAL A 417 -7.50 1.21 -2.73
CA VAL A 417 -8.64 0.67 -1.98
C VAL A 417 -9.13 1.56 -0.84
N PRO A 418 -8.26 2.22 -0.03
CA PRO A 418 -8.72 3.14 1.01
C PRO A 418 -9.52 4.34 0.50
N PHE A 419 -9.41 4.67 -0.79
CA PHE A 419 -10.11 5.75 -1.46
C PHE A 419 -11.18 5.27 -2.44
N SER A 420 -11.70 4.05 -2.27
CA SER A 420 -12.64 3.38 -3.16
C SER A 420 -13.93 2.99 -2.43
N ASN A 421 -15.02 2.73 -3.20
CA ASN A 421 -16.31 2.42 -2.61
C ASN A 421 -16.50 0.92 -2.30
N PHE A 422 -16.16 0.53 -1.08
CA PHE A 422 -16.50 -0.75 -0.45
C PHE A 422 -17.37 -0.55 0.81
N SER A 423 -18.26 0.47 0.79
CA SER A 423 -18.96 0.96 1.98
C SER A 423 -20.12 0.10 2.45
N GLY A 424 -20.60 -0.83 1.62
CA GLY A 424 -21.82 -1.62 1.89
C GLY A 424 -23.14 -0.83 1.75
N LYS A 425 -23.11 0.44 1.31
CA LYS A 425 -24.27 1.36 1.31
C LYS A 425 -24.91 1.58 -0.06
N GLY A 426 -24.36 1.01 -1.13
CA GLY A 426 -24.82 1.21 -2.51
C GLY A 426 -23.74 1.84 -3.40
N THR A 427 -24.07 1.96 -4.69
CA THR A 427 -23.24 2.68 -5.65
C THR A 427 -23.21 4.17 -5.35
N ILE A 428 -22.17 4.85 -5.80
CA ILE A 428 -22.00 6.31 -5.77
C ILE A 428 -21.77 6.82 -7.20
N PRO A 429 -21.93 8.11 -7.48
CA PRO A 429 -21.62 8.68 -8.80
C PRO A 429 -20.19 8.35 -9.21
N VAL A 430 -19.99 7.96 -10.47
CA VAL A 430 -18.67 7.61 -10.98
C VAL A 430 -17.68 8.77 -10.82
N GLY A 431 -16.43 8.47 -10.52
CA GLY A 431 -15.37 9.47 -10.32
C GLY A 431 -15.49 10.33 -9.06
N SER A 432 -16.44 10.05 -8.16
CA SER A 432 -16.63 10.86 -6.95
C SER A 432 -15.64 10.57 -5.83
N LEU A 433 -14.95 9.42 -5.87
CA LEU A 433 -13.89 9.10 -4.93
C LEU A 433 -12.50 9.21 -5.60
N PRO A 434 -11.50 9.57 -4.81
CA PRO A 434 -10.18 9.82 -5.35
C PRO A 434 -9.33 8.57 -5.58
N GLY A 435 -9.85 7.36 -5.51
CA GLY A 435 -9.15 6.11 -5.78
C GLY A 435 -8.86 5.91 -7.27
N ILE A 436 -7.77 6.48 -7.79
CA ILE A 436 -7.39 6.36 -9.20
C ILE A 436 -6.28 5.32 -9.42
N SER A 437 -6.35 4.63 -10.54
CA SER A 437 -5.27 3.75 -11.00
C SER A 437 -4.08 4.55 -11.56
N THR A 438 -3.02 3.84 -11.95
CA THR A 438 -1.81 4.45 -12.52
C THR A 438 -2.10 5.40 -13.69
N PHE A 439 -3.11 5.13 -14.50
CA PHE A 439 -3.44 5.90 -15.69
C PHE A 439 -4.65 6.85 -15.50
N GLY A 440 -5.00 7.19 -14.25
CA GLY A 440 -6.10 8.11 -13.98
C GLY A 440 -7.49 7.54 -14.28
N LEU A 441 -7.66 6.21 -14.18
CA LEU A 441 -8.96 5.55 -14.26
C LEU A 441 -9.57 5.48 -12.86
N TYR A 442 -10.84 5.82 -12.76
CA TYR A 442 -11.62 5.83 -11.52
C TYR A 442 -12.41 4.54 -11.35
N ASP A 443 -12.77 4.24 -10.12
CA ASP A 443 -13.73 3.19 -9.72
C ASP A 443 -13.38 1.76 -10.17
N LEU A 444 -12.13 1.50 -10.58
CA LEU A 444 -11.67 0.13 -10.87
C LEU A 444 -11.69 -0.76 -9.61
N ALA A 445 -11.66 -0.15 -8.43
CA ALA A 445 -11.79 -0.83 -7.15
C ALA A 445 -13.11 -0.45 -6.49
N GLY A 446 -14.00 -1.42 -6.28
CA GLY A 446 -15.28 -1.20 -5.65
C GLY A 446 -16.33 -0.59 -6.58
N ASN A 447 -17.34 0.07 -6.03
CA ASN A 447 -18.50 0.66 -6.67
C ASN A 447 -19.33 -0.36 -7.45
N ALA A 448 -18.99 -0.72 -8.70
CA ALA A 448 -19.59 -1.87 -9.38
C ALA A 448 -18.53 -2.86 -9.85
N ARG A 449 -18.86 -4.15 -9.86
CA ARG A 449 -18.05 -5.17 -10.53
C ARG A 449 -18.10 -4.97 -12.03
N GLU A 450 -17.02 -5.27 -12.72
CA GLU A 450 -16.88 -5.00 -14.16
C GLU A 450 -16.77 -6.28 -14.98
N TRP A 451 -17.78 -6.53 -15.84
CA TRP A 451 -17.78 -7.66 -16.78
C TRP A 451 -16.58 -7.59 -17.75
N CYS A 452 -15.92 -8.74 -17.92
CA CYS A 452 -14.86 -8.93 -18.92
C CYS A 452 -15.31 -9.89 -20.03
N SER A 453 -14.68 -9.77 -21.22
CA SER A 453 -14.99 -10.60 -22.37
C SER A 453 -14.69 -12.08 -22.18
N ASN A 454 -13.66 -12.43 -21.36
CA ASN A 454 -13.18 -13.80 -21.28
C ASN A 454 -14.18 -14.75 -20.65
N GLU A 455 -14.32 -15.90 -21.29
CA GLU A 455 -14.96 -17.07 -20.72
C GLU A 455 -14.01 -17.74 -19.73
N SER A 456 -14.54 -18.25 -18.63
CA SER A 456 -13.79 -19.18 -17.78
C SER A 456 -13.72 -20.56 -18.42
N THR A 457 -12.99 -21.49 -17.82
CA THR A 457 -13.03 -22.92 -18.25
C THR A 457 -14.37 -23.59 -17.97
N ASN A 458 -15.24 -22.97 -17.18
CA ASN A 458 -16.63 -23.37 -17.04
C ASN A 458 -17.46 -22.65 -18.10
N ALA A 459 -17.95 -23.38 -19.10
CA ALA A 459 -18.75 -22.84 -20.20
C ALA A 459 -19.90 -21.96 -19.69
N ALA A 460 -20.18 -20.86 -20.36
CA ALA A 460 -21.19 -19.86 -20.03
C ALA A 460 -20.92 -19.04 -18.76
N HIS A 461 -19.73 -19.13 -18.18
CA HIS A 461 -19.29 -18.21 -17.13
C HIS A 461 -18.31 -17.18 -17.70
N ARG A 462 -18.44 -15.93 -17.25
CA ARG A 462 -17.60 -14.81 -17.66
C ARG A 462 -16.94 -14.19 -16.45
N TYR A 463 -15.71 -13.71 -16.63
CA TYR A 463 -15.02 -12.97 -15.59
C TYR A 463 -15.71 -11.65 -15.31
N ILE A 464 -15.73 -11.29 -14.03
CA ILE A 464 -16.21 -10.01 -13.52
C ILE A 464 -15.31 -9.60 -12.37
N LEU A 465 -14.67 -8.42 -12.48
CA LEU A 465 -13.52 -8.01 -11.67
C LEU A 465 -13.82 -6.74 -10.88
N GLY A 466 -12.88 -6.32 -10.05
CA GLY A 466 -12.90 -5.03 -9.32
C GLY A 466 -13.57 -5.04 -7.95
N GLY A 467 -14.47 -5.98 -7.72
CA GLY A 467 -15.37 -5.97 -6.58
C GLY A 467 -16.45 -4.90 -6.69
N GLY A 468 -17.52 -4.99 -5.95
CA GLY A 468 -18.61 -4.02 -5.91
C GLY A 468 -18.72 -3.37 -4.52
N TRP A 469 -19.61 -2.40 -4.40
CA TRP A 469 -19.83 -1.61 -3.17
C TRP A 469 -20.13 -2.44 -1.90
N ASN A 470 -20.63 -3.66 -2.01
CA ASN A 470 -20.94 -4.57 -0.91
C ASN A 470 -19.96 -5.73 -0.74
N ASP A 471 -18.92 -5.78 -1.58
CA ASP A 471 -17.87 -6.79 -1.46
C ASP A 471 -16.84 -6.41 -0.40
N PRO A 472 -16.13 -7.39 0.16
CA PRO A 472 -14.94 -7.10 0.93
C PRO A 472 -13.85 -6.51 0.02
N SER A 473 -13.05 -5.62 0.55
CA SER A 473 -12.06 -4.85 -0.24
C SER A 473 -11.00 -5.71 -0.96
N TYR A 474 -10.74 -6.93 -0.49
CA TYR A 474 -9.83 -7.86 -1.18
C TYR A 474 -10.38 -8.37 -2.52
N ALA A 475 -11.69 -8.24 -2.78
CA ALA A 475 -12.29 -8.60 -4.06
C ALA A 475 -11.73 -7.81 -5.26
N TYR A 476 -11.05 -6.68 -5.00
CA TYR A 476 -10.30 -5.95 -6.02
C TYR A 476 -9.11 -6.74 -6.58
N ASN A 477 -8.50 -7.59 -5.77
CA ASN A 477 -7.34 -8.40 -6.15
C ASN A 477 -7.70 -9.83 -6.55
N ASP A 478 -8.94 -10.28 -6.29
CA ASP A 478 -9.36 -11.64 -6.58
C ASP A 478 -9.96 -11.74 -7.98
N ALA A 479 -9.49 -12.71 -8.76
CA ALA A 479 -10.18 -13.07 -10.00
C ALA A 479 -11.46 -13.82 -9.68
N TYR A 480 -12.57 -13.39 -10.28
CA TYR A 480 -13.88 -13.94 -10.04
C TYR A 480 -14.66 -14.08 -11.34
N PHE A 481 -15.53 -15.07 -11.44
CA PHE A 481 -16.42 -15.27 -12.58
C PHE A 481 -17.83 -15.67 -12.14
N GLN A 482 -18.81 -15.36 -12.96
CA GLN A 482 -20.22 -15.67 -12.75
C GLN A 482 -20.87 -16.21 -14.03
N PRO A 483 -22.04 -16.88 -13.95
CA PRO A 483 -22.85 -17.17 -15.14
C PRO A 483 -23.09 -15.89 -15.96
N ALA A 484 -22.90 -15.96 -17.27
CA ALA A 484 -23.06 -14.79 -18.15
C ALA A 484 -24.46 -14.15 -18.08
N ILE A 485 -25.46 -14.90 -17.58
CA ILE A 485 -26.84 -14.45 -17.41
C ILE A 485 -27.09 -13.82 -16.01
N ASP A 486 -26.12 -13.85 -15.10
CA ASP A 486 -26.27 -13.30 -13.74
C ASP A 486 -26.44 -11.77 -13.76
N ARG A 487 -27.40 -11.29 -12.98
CA ARG A 487 -27.77 -9.87 -12.89
C ARG A 487 -27.76 -9.38 -11.44
N SER A 488 -26.76 -9.79 -10.70
CA SER A 488 -26.56 -9.35 -9.31
C SER A 488 -26.44 -7.82 -9.22
N LEU A 489 -26.86 -7.27 -8.08
CA LEU A 489 -26.97 -5.81 -7.86
C LEU A 489 -25.64 -5.03 -7.96
N THR A 490 -24.53 -5.73 -7.98
CA THR A 490 -23.19 -5.15 -8.12
C THR A 490 -22.61 -5.29 -9.53
N ASN A 491 -23.27 -6.04 -10.43
CA ASN A 491 -22.74 -6.34 -11.76
C ASN A 491 -22.94 -5.15 -12.70
N GLY A 492 -21.89 -4.48 -13.03
CA GLY A 492 -21.76 -3.40 -14.00
C GLY A 492 -20.65 -3.68 -15.00
N PHE A 493 -20.12 -2.66 -15.66
CA PHE A 493 -19.04 -2.80 -16.64
C PHE A 493 -18.48 -1.45 -17.08
N ARG A 494 -17.30 -1.50 -17.70
CA ARG A 494 -16.75 -0.43 -18.56
C ARG A 494 -16.36 -1.00 -19.91
N CYS A 495 -16.11 -0.15 -20.91
CA CYS A 495 -15.77 -0.60 -22.26
C CYS A 495 -14.35 -0.20 -22.65
N ILE A 496 -13.80 -0.95 -23.62
CA ILE A 496 -12.58 -0.60 -24.34
C ILE A 496 -12.87 -0.38 -25.82
N LYS A 497 -11.95 0.31 -26.50
CA LYS A 497 -11.91 0.39 -27.95
C LYS A 497 -10.53 -0.08 -28.43
N VAL A 498 -10.52 -1.19 -29.16
CA VAL A 498 -9.33 -1.74 -29.78
C VAL A 498 -8.89 -0.82 -30.92
N LEU A 499 -7.59 -0.52 -30.97
CA LEU A 499 -7.04 0.34 -32.01
C LEU A 499 -6.78 -0.47 -33.31
N PRO A 500 -6.86 0.18 -34.48
CA PRO A 500 -6.51 -0.48 -35.75
C PRO A 500 -5.08 -1.05 -35.70
N GLY A 501 -4.91 -2.29 -36.15
CA GLY A 501 -3.61 -2.97 -36.20
C GLY A 501 -3.25 -3.75 -34.93
N ASP A 502 -4.15 -3.87 -33.97
CA ASP A 502 -3.95 -4.75 -32.80
C ASP A 502 -3.74 -6.21 -33.26
N THR A 503 -2.66 -6.81 -32.76
CA THR A 503 -2.25 -8.18 -33.08
C THR A 503 -2.50 -9.14 -31.92
N THR A 504 -2.86 -8.63 -30.74
CA THR A 504 -2.96 -9.39 -29.50
C THR A 504 -4.38 -9.84 -29.17
N ILE A 505 -5.39 -9.06 -29.58
CA ILE A 505 -6.78 -9.23 -29.17
C ILE A 505 -7.33 -10.64 -29.38
N ALA A 506 -7.06 -11.26 -30.54
CA ALA A 506 -7.54 -12.61 -30.84
C ALA A 506 -7.00 -13.68 -29.86
N THR A 507 -5.79 -13.47 -29.33
CA THR A 507 -5.19 -14.34 -28.33
C THR A 507 -5.73 -14.04 -26.94
N LEU A 508 -5.93 -12.77 -26.62
CA LEU A 508 -6.42 -12.32 -25.32
C LEU A 508 -7.90 -12.68 -25.06
N LEU A 509 -8.71 -12.86 -26.10
CA LEU A 509 -10.12 -13.28 -26.00
C LEU A 509 -10.32 -14.76 -25.68
N LYS A 510 -9.28 -15.60 -25.72
CA LYS A 510 -9.40 -17.04 -25.43
C LYS A 510 -9.90 -17.26 -24.00
N PRO A 511 -10.59 -18.41 -23.74
CA PRO A 511 -10.97 -18.82 -22.39
C PRO A 511 -9.74 -18.84 -21.44
N VAL A 512 -9.97 -18.41 -20.20
CA VAL A 512 -8.92 -18.27 -19.19
C VAL A 512 -9.21 -19.22 -18.03
N ALA A 513 -8.22 -20.00 -17.61
CA ALA A 513 -8.34 -20.91 -16.48
C ALA A 513 -8.08 -20.15 -15.16
N LEU A 514 -8.96 -20.33 -14.18
CA LEU A 514 -8.78 -19.84 -12.82
C LEU A 514 -8.15 -20.94 -11.97
N ALA A 515 -7.01 -20.67 -11.34
CA ALA A 515 -6.39 -21.55 -10.36
C ALA A 515 -6.77 -21.07 -8.94
N PHE A 516 -7.98 -21.38 -8.50
CA PHE A 516 -8.41 -21.04 -7.14
C PHE A 516 -8.43 -22.29 -6.26
N ARG A 517 -7.74 -22.23 -5.11
CA ARG A 517 -7.72 -23.29 -4.10
C ARG A 517 -8.56 -22.89 -2.90
N ASN A 518 -9.35 -23.84 -2.41
CA ASN A 518 -10.12 -23.64 -1.19
C ASN A 518 -9.47 -24.35 -0.01
N TYR A 519 -8.58 -23.68 0.68
CA TYR A 519 -7.85 -24.21 1.83
C TYR A 519 -8.72 -24.51 3.07
N LEU A 520 -10.01 -24.14 3.06
CA LEU A 520 -10.95 -24.52 4.11
C LEU A 520 -11.40 -25.99 4.00
N ILE A 521 -11.33 -26.58 2.79
CA ILE A 521 -11.76 -27.96 2.51
C ILE A 521 -10.61 -28.88 2.12
N GLU A 522 -9.51 -28.32 1.59
CA GLU A 522 -8.32 -29.11 1.24
C GLU A 522 -7.69 -29.69 2.53
N LYS A 523 -7.22 -30.93 2.43
CA LYS A 523 -6.61 -31.63 3.57
C LYS A 523 -5.16 -31.99 3.26
N PRO A 524 -4.25 -31.80 4.24
CA PRO A 524 -2.88 -32.32 4.16
C PRO A 524 -2.89 -33.85 4.02
N VAL A 525 -1.83 -34.39 3.43
CA VAL A 525 -1.60 -35.84 3.41
C VAL A 525 -1.39 -36.40 4.83
N ASP A 526 -1.64 -37.68 5.01
CA ASP A 526 -1.33 -38.38 6.27
C ASP A 526 0.18 -38.43 6.56
N ASP A 527 0.54 -38.76 7.80
CA ASP A 527 1.94 -38.75 8.24
C ASP A 527 2.80 -39.78 7.50
N LYS A 528 2.25 -40.94 7.14
CA LYS A 528 2.99 -41.98 6.41
C LYS A 528 3.37 -41.50 5.00
N THR A 529 2.43 -40.87 4.31
CA THR A 529 2.68 -40.25 3.00
C THR A 529 3.67 -39.11 3.12
N PHE A 530 3.54 -38.27 4.15
CA PHE A 530 4.48 -37.18 4.40
C PHE A 530 5.89 -37.69 4.70
N ASP A 531 6.06 -38.72 5.50
CA ASP A 531 7.37 -39.34 5.79
C ASP A 531 8.04 -39.85 4.50
N PHE A 532 7.25 -40.37 3.56
CA PHE A 532 7.77 -40.74 2.23
C PHE A 532 8.26 -39.49 1.48
N PHE A 533 7.52 -38.39 1.50
CA PHE A 533 7.96 -37.13 0.87
C PHE A 533 9.27 -36.64 1.46
N LEU A 534 9.45 -36.73 2.78
CA LEU A 534 10.67 -36.27 3.47
C LEU A 534 11.94 -36.97 2.97
N THR A 535 11.85 -38.19 2.43
CA THR A 535 13.03 -38.91 1.91
C THR A 535 13.73 -38.17 0.78
N GLN A 536 12.99 -37.38 -0.01
CA GLN A 536 13.54 -36.59 -1.12
C GLN A 536 14.38 -35.38 -0.64
N PHE A 537 14.11 -34.90 0.58
CA PHE A 537 14.82 -33.78 1.19
C PHE A 537 16.10 -34.16 1.92
N SER A 538 16.37 -35.48 2.02
CA SER A 538 17.61 -36.00 2.60
C SER A 538 18.82 -35.65 1.74
N TYR A 539 19.97 -35.52 2.36
CA TYR A 539 21.27 -35.36 1.70
C TYR A 539 22.37 -35.99 2.55
N ASP A 540 23.42 -36.40 1.92
CA ASP A 540 24.59 -36.94 2.61
C ASP A 540 25.39 -35.80 3.24
N LYS A 541 25.79 -35.98 4.51
CA LYS A 541 26.69 -35.06 5.20
C LYS A 541 28.14 -35.27 4.75
N THR A 542 28.41 -34.98 3.48
CA THR A 542 29.77 -34.95 2.93
C THR A 542 30.57 -33.79 3.55
N PRO A 543 31.93 -33.83 3.50
CA PRO A 543 32.74 -32.71 3.92
C PRO A 543 32.27 -31.39 3.28
N LEU A 544 32.27 -30.32 4.05
CA LEU A 544 31.82 -29.02 3.60
C LEU A 544 32.81 -28.38 2.61
N ASN A 545 34.12 -28.70 2.74
CA ASN A 545 35.20 -28.09 1.95
C ASN A 545 35.04 -26.56 1.94
N GLU A 546 34.76 -26.01 3.15
CA GLU A 546 34.49 -24.60 3.34
C GLU A 546 35.69 -23.72 3.05
N LYS A 547 35.41 -22.55 2.48
CA LYS A 547 36.40 -21.52 2.16
C LYS A 547 35.83 -20.14 2.45
N THR A 548 36.57 -19.33 3.18
CA THR A 548 36.31 -17.90 3.27
C THR A 548 36.87 -17.22 2.03
N ASP A 549 35.98 -16.75 1.16
CA ASP A 549 36.32 -16.13 -0.11
C ASP A 549 36.65 -14.64 0.06
N ALA A 550 35.98 -13.94 0.99
CA ALA A 550 36.25 -12.53 1.30
C ALA A 550 35.76 -12.18 2.70
N THR A 551 36.36 -11.15 3.29
CA THR A 551 35.89 -10.46 4.48
C THR A 551 35.76 -8.99 4.16
N LEU A 552 34.51 -8.45 4.33
CA LEU A 552 34.19 -7.05 4.09
C LEU A 552 33.95 -6.36 5.43
N ASP A 553 34.76 -5.38 5.72
CA ASP A 553 34.62 -4.59 6.96
C ASP A 553 33.68 -3.41 6.73
N ARG A 554 32.68 -3.27 7.60
CA ARG A 554 31.73 -2.14 7.62
C ARG A 554 31.79 -1.47 8.98
N GLU A 555 31.28 -0.27 9.09
CA GLU A 555 31.31 0.50 10.34
C GLU A 555 30.73 -0.29 11.51
N ASN A 556 29.56 -0.89 11.35
CA ASN A 556 28.78 -1.53 12.43
C ASN A 556 28.81 -3.05 12.43
N TRP A 557 29.30 -3.70 11.35
CA TRP A 557 29.39 -5.15 11.22
C TRP A 557 30.51 -5.57 10.27
N THR A 558 30.88 -6.84 10.37
CA THR A 558 31.77 -7.51 9.40
C THR A 558 30.94 -8.50 8.58
N ILE A 559 31.22 -8.62 7.29
CA ILE A 559 30.58 -9.59 6.39
C ILE A 559 31.62 -10.60 5.95
N GLU A 560 31.42 -11.87 6.27
CA GLU A 560 32.20 -12.97 5.74
C GLU A 560 31.48 -13.56 4.52
N LYS A 561 32.13 -13.58 3.35
CA LYS A 561 31.69 -14.35 2.19
C LYS A 561 32.38 -15.72 2.27
N ILE A 562 31.57 -16.76 2.42
CA ILE A 562 32.02 -18.14 2.61
C ILE A 562 31.40 -18.98 1.49
N SER A 563 32.14 -19.97 0.98
CA SER A 563 31.60 -20.97 0.07
C SER A 563 31.85 -22.37 0.60
N PHE A 564 30.90 -23.28 0.38
CA PHE A 564 30.98 -24.69 0.78
C PHE A 564 30.13 -25.58 -0.15
N ASP A 565 30.36 -26.90 -0.11
CA ASP A 565 29.70 -27.85 -1.00
C ASP A 565 28.21 -28.01 -0.66
N ALA A 566 27.36 -27.95 -1.68
CA ALA A 566 25.90 -27.95 -1.55
C ALA A 566 25.29 -29.32 -1.16
N GLY A 567 26.04 -30.42 -1.28
CA GLY A 567 25.50 -31.76 -1.07
C GLY A 567 24.60 -32.25 -2.20
N TYR A 568 24.64 -31.60 -3.37
CA TYR A 568 23.95 -32.01 -4.60
C TYR A 568 24.70 -31.43 -5.84
N ASN A 569 24.60 -32.10 -6.98
CA ASN A 569 25.06 -31.67 -8.30
C ASN A 569 26.53 -31.21 -8.38
N ASN A 570 27.37 -31.50 -7.41
CA ASN A 570 28.74 -30.96 -7.28
C ASN A 570 28.76 -29.40 -7.29
N GLU A 571 27.69 -28.76 -6.82
CA GLU A 571 27.59 -27.31 -6.73
C GLU A 571 28.15 -26.80 -5.40
N ARG A 572 28.41 -25.49 -5.34
CA ARG A 572 28.79 -24.81 -4.10
C ARG A 572 27.71 -23.80 -3.71
N ILE A 573 27.49 -23.65 -2.41
CA ILE A 573 26.66 -22.61 -1.83
C ILE A 573 27.57 -21.44 -1.48
N GLU A 574 27.17 -20.24 -1.81
CA GLU A 574 27.74 -19.00 -1.28
C GLU A 574 26.90 -18.54 -0.08
N LEU A 575 27.57 -18.20 1.01
CA LEU A 575 26.98 -17.68 2.23
C LEU A 575 27.56 -16.31 2.55
N TYR A 576 26.71 -15.33 2.78
CA TYR A 576 27.08 -14.08 3.41
C TYR A 576 26.69 -14.12 4.89
N LEU A 577 27.69 -14.13 5.76
CA LEU A 577 27.52 -14.15 7.21
C LEU A 577 27.86 -12.77 7.77
N TYR A 578 26.86 -12.11 8.31
CA TYR A 578 26.99 -10.77 8.88
C TYR A 578 27.16 -10.88 10.39
N LEU A 579 28.26 -10.35 10.91
CA LEU A 579 28.68 -10.41 12.30
C LEU A 579 28.63 -9.01 12.91
N PRO A 580 27.78 -8.76 13.91
CA PRO A 580 27.67 -7.43 14.53
C PRO A 580 28.92 -7.09 15.35
N LYS A 581 29.40 -5.83 15.28
CA LYS A 581 30.56 -5.35 16.06
C LYS A 581 30.18 -4.87 17.47
N ASN A 582 28.92 -4.61 17.74
CA ASN A 582 28.41 -4.11 19.01
C ASN A 582 28.25 -5.21 20.09
N LYS A 583 28.53 -6.47 19.75
CA LYS A 583 28.45 -7.63 20.66
C LYS A 583 29.64 -8.57 20.43
N LYS A 584 29.98 -9.31 21.49
CA LYS A 584 30.97 -10.37 21.41
C LYS A 584 30.30 -11.72 21.13
N PRO A 585 31.00 -12.64 20.41
CA PRO A 585 30.49 -14.00 20.22
C PRO A 585 30.32 -14.74 21.56
N PRO A 586 29.52 -15.83 21.65
CA PRO A 586 28.84 -16.42 20.49
C PRO A 586 27.52 -15.67 20.15
N TYR A 587 27.26 -15.51 18.84
CA TYR A 587 26.10 -14.81 18.32
C TYR A 587 24.87 -15.71 18.19
N GLN A 588 23.65 -15.17 18.36
CA GLN A 588 22.41 -15.84 17.96
C GLN A 588 22.27 -15.70 16.43
N PRO A 589 22.34 -16.81 15.64
CA PRO A 589 22.19 -16.74 14.18
C PRO A 589 20.72 -16.63 13.77
N VAL A 590 20.44 -15.74 12.84
CA VAL A 590 19.13 -15.58 12.20
C VAL A 590 19.26 -15.91 10.73
N LEU A 591 18.70 -17.04 10.31
CA LEU A 591 18.62 -17.44 8.92
C LEU A 591 17.60 -16.55 8.19
N PHE A 592 18.04 -15.88 7.14
CA PHE A 592 17.19 -15.02 6.33
C PHE A 592 16.85 -15.68 4.99
N PHE A 593 15.56 -15.82 4.72
CA PHE A 593 15.05 -16.23 3.43
C PHE A 593 14.37 -15.02 2.75
N PRO A 594 14.83 -14.59 1.55
CA PRO A 594 14.43 -13.33 0.93
C PRO A 594 13.06 -13.36 0.26
N GLY A 595 12.67 -12.22 -0.30
CA GLY A 595 11.58 -12.12 -1.28
C GLY A 595 12.02 -12.52 -2.70
N SER A 596 11.03 -12.66 -3.58
CA SER A 596 11.23 -13.10 -4.98
C SER A 596 12.12 -12.20 -5.83
N GLY A 597 12.33 -10.95 -5.42
CA GLY A 597 13.27 -10.04 -6.09
C GLY A 597 14.68 -10.62 -6.32
N ASP A 598 15.09 -11.54 -5.46
CA ASP A 598 16.39 -12.23 -5.55
C ASP A 598 16.50 -13.19 -6.75
N LEU A 599 15.36 -13.70 -7.25
CA LEU A 599 15.34 -14.52 -8.48
C LEU A 599 15.62 -13.70 -9.74
N TYR A 600 15.34 -12.40 -9.70
CA TYR A 600 15.49 -11.52 -10.86
C TYR A 600 16.80 -10.75 -10.87
N SER A 601 17.55 -10.76 -9.77
CA SER A 601 18.87 -10.13 -9.65
C SER A 601 19.98 -11.16 -9.93
N LYS A 602 20.94 -10.81 -10.80
CA LYS A 602 22.05 -11.71 -11.16
C LYS A 602 23.26 -11.63 -10.23
N ILE A 603 23.34 -10.58 -9.43
CA ILE A 603 24.47 -10.32 -8.53
C ILE A 603 23.90 -9.89 -7.17
N TYR A 604 24.40 -10.52 -6.11
CA TYR A 604 24.04 -10.16 -4.75
C TYR A 604 24.74 -8.86 -4.32
N ASN A 605 23.97 -7.93 -3.75
CA ASN A 605 24.53 -6.74 -3.11
C ASN A 605 24.59 -6.95 -1.59
N PRO A 606 25.80 -7.12 -1.00
CA PRO A 606 25.94 -7.33 0.44
C PRO A 606 25.46 -6.16 1.30
N ASP A 607 25.43 -4.95 0.76
CA ASP A 607 24.96 -3.76 1.49
C ASP A 607 23.43 -3.59 1.41
N GLY A 608 22.75 -4.43 0.62
CA GLY A 608 21.28 -4.38 0.43
C GLY A 608 20.42 -4.76 1.64
N ILE A 609 21.02 -5.20 2.76
CA ILE A 609 20.32 -5.45 4.02
C ILE A 609 20.03 -4.16 4.81
N GLU A 610 20.80 -3.09 4.52
CA GLU A 610 20.68 -1.81 5.21
C GLU A 610 19.30 -1.20 4.99
N GLY A 611 18.71 -0.67 6.05
CA GLY A 611 17.33 -0.16 6.02
C GLY A 611 16.23 -1.24 5.95
N ARG A 612 16.60 -2.53 5.83
CA ARG A 612 15.63 -3.65 5.74
C ARG A 612 15.64 -4.53 6.98
N ILE A 613 16.72 -5.28 7.20
CA ILE A 613 16.87 -6.26 8.29
C ILE A 613 18.10 -6.00 9.19
N ASP A 614 18.81 -4.91 8.96
CA ASP A 614 19.99 -4.47 9.73
C ASP A 614 19.70 -4.25 11.22
N PHE A 615 18.42 -4.11 11.62
CA PHE A 615 18.00 -4.06 13.02
C PHE A 615 18.38 -5.34 13.78
N LEU A 616 18.51 -6.48 13.11
CA LEU A 616 18.98 -7.72 13.70
C LEU A 616 20.46 -7.59 14.15
N LEU A 617 21.32 -7.01 13.30
CA LEU A 617 22.72 -6.71 13.64
C LEU A 617 22.82 -5.67 14.76
N LYS A 618 22.00 -4.62 14.67
CA LYS A 618 21.92 -3.58 15.71
C LYS A 618 21.49 -4.15 17.06
N SER A 619 20.70 -5.22 17.07
CA SER A 619 20.33 -5.96 18.30
C SER A 619 21.43 -6.90 18.80
N GLY A 620 22.50 -7.11 18.06
CA GLY A 620 23.60 -8.01 18.38
C GLY A 620 23.44 -9.46 17.87
N ARG A 621 22.48 -9.71 16.97
CA ARG A 621 22.28 -11.01 16.31
C ARG A 621 23.05 -11.07 14.99
N ALA A 622 23.55 -12.26 14.63
CA ALA A 622 24.17 -12.48 13.32
C ALA A 622 23.10 -12.76 12.27
N ILE A 623 23.30 -12.26 11.02
CA ILE A 623 22.45 -12.60 9.89
C ILE A 623 23.15 -13.65 9.05
N VAL A 624 22.45 -14.74 8.76
CA VAL A 624 22.89 -15.87 7.95
C VAL A 624 22.13 -15.82 6.63
N ARG A 625 22.82 -15.46 5.55
CA ARG A 625 22.24 -15.20 4.23
C ARG A 625 22.86 -16.08 3.15
N PRO A 626 22.42 -17.35 2.97
CA PRO A 626 22.84 -18.17 1.85
C PRO A 626 22.27 -17.64 0.53
N ILE A 627 23.03 -17.76 -0.54
CA ILE A 627 22.56 -17.55 -1.90
C ILE A 627 21.89 -18.85 -2.35
N TYR A 628 20.57 -18.82 -2.42
CA TYR A 628 19.76 -19.99 -2.76
C TYR A 628 19.90 -20.36 -4.24
N LYS A 629 19.71 -21.63 -4.58
CA LYS A 629 19.66 -22.10 -5.97
C LYS A 629 18.63 -21.28 -6.77
N GLY A 630 18.99 -20.85 -7.95
CA GLY A 630 18.15 -20.01 -8.82
C GLY A 630 18.23 -18.52 -8.55
N THR A 631 18.98 -18.07 -7.51
CA THR A 631 19.11 -16.64 -7.18
C THR A 631 20.53 -16.12 -7.45
N HIS A 632 20.64 -14.83 -7.77
CA HIS A 632 21.91 -14.10 -7.93
C HIS A 632 22.95 -14.88 -8.75
N GLU A 633 24.16 -15.09 -8.20
CA GLU A 633 25.25 -15.81 -8.84
C GLU A 633 24.94 -17.29 -9.10
N ARG A 634 23.93 -17.86 -8.40
CA ARG A 634 23.45 -19.24 -8.61
C ARG A 634 22.16 -19.28 -9.45
N HIS A 635 21.89 -18.22 -10.26
CA HIS A 635 20.72 -18.16 -11.14
C HIS A 635 20.71 -19.29 -12.17
N ASP A 636 19.53 -19.69 -12.57
CA ASP A 636 19.29 -20.68 -13.63
C ASP A 636 18.02 -20.36 -14.44
N ASN A 637 17.24 -21.36 -14.83
CA ASN A 637 16.06 -21.17 -15.65
C ASN A 637 14.75 -20.96 -14.87
N ILE A 638 14.79 -20.91 -13.54
CA ILE A 638 13.59 -20.61 -12.76
C ILE A 638 13.12 -19.18 -13.07
N LYS A 639 11.81 -19.02 -13.34
CA LYS A 639 11.23 -17.76 -13.80
C LYS A 639 10.37 -17.06 -12.75
N SER A 640 9.94 -17.80 -11.72
CA SER A 640 9.02 -17.31 -10.70
C SER A 640 9.20 -18.07 -9.39
N ASP A 641 8.89 -17.41 -8.30
CA ASP A 641 8.76 -17.99 -6.96
C ASP A 641 7.41 -18.70 -6.76
N LEU A 642 6.44 -18.46 -7.65
CA LEU A 642 5.11 -19.05 -7.55
C LEU A 642 5.19 -20.57 -7.70
N PRO A 643 4.41 -21.31 -6.90
CA PRO A 643 4.31 -22.76 -7.02
C PRO A 643 3.88 -23.20 -8.42
N GLU A 644 4.49 -24.26 -8.90
CA GLU A 644 4.12 -24.94 -10.14
C GLU A 644 4.07 -26.45 -9.91
N ALA A 645 3.06 -27.12 -10.47
CA ALA A 645 2.94 -28.58 -10.43
C ALA A 645 3.90 -29.25 -11.41
N THR A 646 5.20 -28.90 -11.34
CA THR A 646 6.28 -29.41 -12.20
C THR A 646 7.39 -30.03 -11.38
N VAL A 647 8.09 -30.99 -11.97
CA VAL A 647 9.30 -31.58 -11.37
C VAL A 647 10.39 -30.52 -11.19
N PHE A 648 10.48 -29.57 -12.12
CA PHE A 648 11.47 -28.50 -12.06
C PHE A 648 11.29 -27.62 -10.81
N TYR A 649 10.06 -27.19 -10.50
CA TYR A 649 9.76 -26.42 -9.27
C TYR A 649 10.00 -27.27 -8.02
N LYS A 650 9.54 -28.54 -8.03
CA LYS A 650 9.77 -29.48 -6.92
C LYS A 650 11.25 -29.60 -6.58
N ASP A 651 12.09 -29.81 -7.60
CA ASP A 651 13.53 -29.98 -7.40
C ASP A 651 14.17 -28.72 -6.81
N HIS A 652 13.70 -27.52 -7.18
CA HIS A 652 14.16 -26.26 -6.56
C HIS A 652 13.78 -26.18 -5.09
N VAL A 653 12.55 -26.51 -4.70
CA VAL A 653 12.14 -26.53 -3.29
C VAL A 653 13.01 -27.48 -2.47
N ILE A 654 13.35 -28.66 -3.04
CA ILE A 654 14.25 -29.64 -2.41
C ILE A 654 15.67 -29.06 -2.30
N MET A 655 16.20 -28.41 -3.34
CA MET A 655 17.52 -27.77 -3.31
C MET A 655 17.58 -26.62 -2.31
N TRP A 656 16.55 -25.76 -2.23
CA TRP A 656 16.47 -24.67 -1.22
C TRP A 656 16.54 -25.23 0.21
N ARG A 657 15.84 -26.33 0.47
CA ARG A 657 15.93 -27.00 1.78
C ARG A 657 17.35 -27.55 2.05
N LYS A 658 18.00 -28.14 1.04
CA LYS A 658 19.38 -28.64 1.16
C LYS A 658 20.36 -27.49 1.39
N ASP A 659 20.17 -26.35 0.71
CA ASP A 659 20.95 -25.14 0.94
C ASP A 659 20.87 -24.68 2.40
N ILE A 660 19.65 -24.66 2.99
CA ILE A 660 19.46 -24.37 4.41
C ILE A 660 20.17 -25.39 5.29
N GLY A 661 19.99 -26.68 4.99
CA GLY A 661 20.59 -27.77 5.79
C GLY A 661 22.11 -27.67 5.82
N ARG A 662 22.75 -27.51 4.67
CA ARG A 662 24.21 -27.38 4.54
C ARG A 662 24.72 -26.07 5.20
N THR A 663 23.94 -24.98 5.10
CA THR A 663 24.29 -23.74 5.80
C THR A 663 24.32 -23.95 7.31
N LEU A 664 23.33 -24.66 7.87
CA LEU A 664 23.29 -24.96 9.29
C LEU A 664 24.38 -25.97 9.69
N ASP A 665 24.73 -26.96 8.83
CA ASP A 665 25.88 -27.84 9.04
C ASP A 665 27.19 -27.02 9.13
N TYR A 666 27.36 -25.99 8.30
CA TYR A 666 28.49 -25.07 8.39
C TYR A 666 28.47 -24.28 9.72
N LEU A 667 27.32 -23.75 10.14
CA LEU A 667 27.25 -23.03 11.41
C LEU A 667 27.61 -23.93 12.61
N GLU A 668 27.28 -25.22 12.57
CA GLU A 668 27.65 -26.21 13.61
C GLU A 668 29.18 -26.37 13.74
N THR A 669 29.98 -26.04 12.72
CA THR A 669 31.45 -26.05 12.82
C THR A 669 32.01 -24.80 13.49
N ARG A 670 31.20 -23.76 13.65
CA ARG A 670 31.58 -22.45 14.20
C ARG A 670 31.42 -22.40 15.71
N THR A 671 32.45 -21.99 16.43
CA THR A 671 32.42 -21.81 17.89
C THR A 671 31.85 -20.46 18.32
N ASP A 672 31.73 -19.52 17.38
CA ASP A 672 31.21 -18.18 17.62
C ASP A 672 29.69 -18.07 17.35
N MET A 673 28.99 -19.19 17.14
CA MET A 673 27.54 -19.26 16.91
C MET A 673 26.82 -20.04 18.02
N GLN A 674 25.63 -19.59 18.43
CA GLN A 674 24.71 -20.29 19.33
C GLN A 674 23.79 -21.19 18.50
N ASN A 675 24.27 -22.38 18.11
CA ASN A 675 23.58 -23.28 17.18
C ASN A 675 22.26 -23.86 17.74
N ASP A 676 22.05 -23.79 19.06
CA ASP A 676 20.80 -24.13 19.73
C ASP A 676 19.73 -23.02 19.69
N LYS A 677 20.06 -21.83 19.16
CA LYS A 677 19.21 -20.62 19.11
C LYS A 677 19.05 -20.03 17.73
N VAL A 678 18.86 -20.87 16.73
CA VAL A 678 18.69 -20.42 15.34
C VAL A 678 17.30 -19.81 15.15
N GLY A 679 17.26 -18.53 14.75
CA GLY A 679 16.05 -17.86 14.28
C GLY A 679 15.87 -17.99 12.76
N TYR A 680 14.63 -17.83 12.30
CA TYR A 680 14.29 -17.73 10.87
C TYR A 680 13.47 -16.46 10.64
N VAL A 681 13.89 -15.67 9.65
CA VAL A 681 13.10 -14.56 9.11
C VAL A 681 12.87 -14.83 7.64
N GLY A 682 11.61 -15.00 7.27
CA GLY A 682 11.19 -15.12 5.88
C GLY A 682 10.47 -13.87 5.41
N TRP A 683 10.85 -13.33 4.26
CA TRP A 683 10.22 -12.15 3.66
C TRP A 683 9.51 -12.53 2.36
N SER A 684 8.18 -12.26 2.23
CA SER A 684 7.41 -12.53 1.02
C SER A 684 7.55 -14.00 0.58
N TRP A 685 8.28 -14.27 -0.47
CA TRP A 685 8.66 -15.64 -0.87
C TRP A 685 9.23 -16.45 0.32
N GLY A 686 10.14 -15.86 1.09
CA GLY A 686 10.64 -16.49 2.32
C GLY A 686 9.57 -16.65 3.39
N GLY A 687 8.57 -15.77 3.43
CA GLY A 687 7.38 -15.91 4.28
C GLY A 687 6.53 -17.11 3.87
N PHE A 688 6.31 -17.32 2.56
CA PHE A 688 5.69 -18.53 2.01
C PHE A 688 6.52 -19.79 2.30
N MET A 689 7.83 -19.77 2.02
CA MET A 689 8.74 -20.90 2.27
C MET A 689 8.88 -21.24 3.76
N GLY A 690 8.59 -20.29 4.65
CA GLY A 690 8.50 -20.53 6.09
C GLY A 690 7.37 -21.46 6.52
N GLY A 691 6.43 -21.77 5.64
CA GLY A 691 5.44 -22.85 5.80
C GLY A 691 5.99 -24.24 5.46
N ILE A 692 7.15 -24.33 4.81
CA ILE A 692 7.76 -25.60 4.35
C ILE A 692 9.07 -25.89 5.12
N MET A 693 10.02 -24.97 5.10
CA MET A 693 11.38 -25.20 5.58
C MET A 693 11.48 -25.60 7.05
N PRO A 694 10.80 -24.93 7.99
CA PRO A 694 10.85 -25.29 9.41
C PRO A 694 10.12 -26.61 9.74
N ALA A 695 9.21 -27.08 8.87
CA ALA A 695 8.59 -28.38 9.03
C ALA A 695 9.64 -29.50 8.97
N ILE A 696 10.68 -29.29 8.13
CA ILE A 696 11.75 -30.27 7.85
C ILE A 696 12.98 -29.97 8.74
N GLU A 697 13.34 -28.69 8.90
CA GLU A 697 14.57 -28.27 9.60
C GLU A 697 14.30 -27.92 11.07
N LYS A 698 14.48 -28.87 11.95
CA LYS A 698 14.19 -28.73 13.38
C LYS A 698 15.25 -27.96 14.19
N ARG A 699 16.40 -27.62 13.58
CA ARG A 699 17.38 -26.71 14.17
C ARG A 699 16.88 -25.28 14.27
N ILE A 700 15.93 -24.86 13.42
CA ILE A 700 15.21 -23.58 13.54
C ILE A 700 14.34 -23.61 14.80
N LYS A 701 14.46 -22.61 15.70
CA LYS A 701 13.79 -22.57 16.99
C LYS A 701 12.68 -21.53 17.11
N ALA A 702 12.77 -20.44 16.37
CA ALA A 702 11.75 -19.39 16.33
C ALA A 702 11.63 -18.81 14.92
N ILE A 703 10.42 -18.49 14.50
CA ILE A 703 10.09 -18.14 13.11
C ILE A 703 9.35 -16.81 13.08
N VAL A 704 9.77 -15.94 12.17
CA VAL A 704 9.04 -14.72 11.80
C VAL A 704 8.80 -14.73 10.29
N LEU A 705 7.53 -14.64 9.90
CA LEU A 705 7.06 -14.61 8.52
C LEU A 705 6.53 -13.22 8.23
N ASN A 706 7.33 -12.43 7.52
CA ASN A 706 6.95 -11.10 7.10
C ASN A 706 6.32 -11.15 5.71
N VAL A 707 5.07 -10.71 5.61
CA VAL A 707 4.22 -10.72 4.41
C VAL A 707 4.23 -12.08 3.70
N GLY A 708 3.88 -13.13 4.45
CA GLY A 708 3.76 -14.51 3.96
C GLY A 708 2.32 -14.99 3.97
N GLY A 709 2.04 -16.00 3.13
CA GLY A 709 0.72 -16.61 3.00
C GLY A 709 0.77 -17.89 2.17
N MET A 710 -0.39 -18.35 1.69
CA MET A 710 -0.53 -19.49 0.79
C MET A 710 -0.84 -18.98 -0.64
N CYS A 711 -0.20 -19.59 -1.64
CA CYS A 711 -0.46 -19.28 -3.05
C CYS A 711 -1.63 -20.09 -3.60
N MET A 712 -2.38 -19.53 -4.55
CA MET A 712 -3.51 -20.24 -5.18
C MET A 712 -3.07 -21.28 -6.20
N THR A 713 -1.87 -21.13 -6.78
CA THR A 713 -1.29 -22.12 -7.70
C THR A 713 -0.80 -23.36 -6.95
N PRO A 714 -1.15 -24.57 -7.39
CA PRO A 714 -0.69 -25.81 -6.76
C PRO A 714 0.77 -26.12 -7.12
N ALA A 715 1.49 -26.73 -6.19
CA ALA A 715 2.71 -27.46 -6.47
C ALA A 715 2.46 -28.97 -6.57
N LEU A 716 3.49 -29.77 -6.93
CA LEU A 716 3.42 -31.21 -6.73
C LEU A 716 3.26 -31.51 -5.23
N PRO A 717 2.49 -32.56 -4.84
CA PRO A 717 2.17 -32.84 -3.43
C PRO A 717 3.39 -32.96 -2.52
N GLU A 718 4.53 -33.40 -3.04
CA GLU A 718 5.78 -33.61 -2.29
C GLU A 718 6.39 -32.28 -1.80
N VAL A 719 5.98 -31.15 -2.39
CA VAL A 719 6.49 -29.81 -2.03
C VAL A 719 5.36 -28.80 -1.83
N ASP A 720 4.10 -29.24 -1.86
CA ASP A 720 2.96 -28.35 -1.65
C ASP A 720 2.87 -27.94 -0.17
N GLN A 721 2.82 -26.66 0.08
CA GLN A 721 2.87 -26.04 1.40
C GLN A 721 1.81 -26.60 2.37
N ILE A 722 0.61 -26.95 1.87
CA ILE A 722 -0.47 -27.51 2.72
C ILE A 722 -0.03 -28.76 3.47
N ASN A 723 0.86 -29.56 2.89
CA ASN A 723 1.35 -30.80 3.48
C ASN A 723 2.39 -30.56 4.60
N PHE A 724 3.00 -29.39 4.63
CA PHE A 724 4.06 -29.04 5.60
C PHE A 724 3.57 -28.21 6.77
N LEU A 725 2.62 -27.30 6.55
CA LEU A 725 2.11 -26.39 7.57
C LEU A 725 1.71 -27.05 8.88
N PRO A 726 0.99 -28.20 8.90
CA PRO A 726 0.64 -28.88 10.16
C PRO A 726 1.85 -29.44 10.92
N ARG A 727 3.02 -29.55 10.25
CA ARG A 727 4.28 -30.07 10.82
C ARG A 727 5.25 -28.96 11.23
N VAL A 728 4.90 -27.70 11.01
CA VAL A 728 5.59 -26.54 11.59
C VAL A 728 5.10 -26.40 13.03
N THR A 729 5.94 -26.76 14.01
CA THR A 729 5.56 -26.81 15.43
C THR A 729 6.32 -25.81 16.29
N GLN A 730 7.33 -25.15 15.74
CA GLN A 730 8.11 -24.09 16.39
C GLN A 730 7.24 -22.82 16.59
N PRO A 731 7.61 -21.91 17.51
CA PRO A 731 6.95 -20.61 17.65
C PRO A 731 6.96 -19.80 16.35
N VAL A 732 5.78 -19.33 15.89
CA VAL A 732 5.62 -18.59 14.63
C VAL A 732 4.94 -17.25 14.88
N LEU A 733 5.57 -16.17 14.41
CA LEU A 733 4.99 -14.84 14.27
C LEU A 733 4.75 -14.55 12.78
N MET A 734 3.53 -14.22 12.39
CA MET A 734 3.17 -13.73 11.06
C MET A 734 2.84 -12.24 11.15
N LEU A 735 3.48 -11.45 10.29
CA LEU A 735 3.29 -10.00 10.17
C LEU A 735 2.85 -9.68 8.75
N ASN A 736 1.62 -9.22 8.57
CA ASN A 736 1.00 -9.11 7.25
C ASN A 736 0.25 -7.80 7.06
N GLY A 737 0.06 -7.40 5.81
CA GLY A 737 -0.79 -6.27 5.44
C GLY A 737 -2.22 -6.69 5.13
N LYS A 738 -3.17 -5.82 5.46
CA LYS A 738 -4.60 -6.01 5.17
C LYS A 738 -4.90 -5.94 3.68
N HIS A 739 -4.15 -5.08 2.97
CA HIS A 739 -4.28 -4.83 1.54
C HIS A 739 -3.16 -5.52 0.74
N ASP A 740 -2.68 -6.66 1.24
CA ASP A 740 -1.66 -7.45 0.54
C ASP A 740 -2.27 -8.13 -0.68
N MET A 741 -1.78 -7.80 -1.85
CA MET A 741 -2.29 -8.30 -3.12
C MET A 741 -1.84 -9.72 -3.45
N TYR A 742 -0.69 -10.16 -2.90
CA TYR A 742 -0.18 -11.52 -3.13
C TYR A 742 -0.79 -12.53 -2.18
N PHE A 743 -1.04 -12.11 -0.93
CA PHE A 743 -1.56 -12.94 0.13
C PHE A 743 -2.79 -12.30 0.77
N PRO A 744 -3.98 -12.40 0.16
CA PRO A 744 -5.21 -11.88 0.74
C PRO A 744 -5.51 -12.47 2.12
N VAL A 745 -6.05 -11.64 3.02
CA VAL A 745 -6.24 -12.00 4.44
C VAL A 745 -7.07 -13.28 4.59
N GLU A 746 -8.23 -13.36 3.93
CA GLU A 746 -9.19 -14.43 4.15
C GLU A 746 -8.81 -15.73 3.42
N THR A 747 -8.26 -15.64 2.22
CA THR A 747 -8.02 -16.78 1.35
C THR A 747 -6.59 -17.32 1.43
N SER A 748 -5.65 -16.56 2.03
CA SER A 748 -4.22 -16.90 2.07
C SER A 748 -3.63 -16.82 3.49
N GLN A 749 -3.65 -15.63 4.12
CA GLN A 749 -2.97 -15.40 5.41
C GLN A 749 -3.60 -16.20 6.56
N LYS A 750 -4.92 -16.09 6.73
CA LYS A 750 -5.67 -16.81 7.79
C LYS A 750 -5.63 -18.33 7.57
N PRO A 751 -5.82 -18.88 6.37
CA PRO A 751 -5.62 -20.31 6.12
C PRO A 751 -4.22 -20.79 6.51
N MET A 752 -3.16 -20.09 6.12
CA MET A 752 -1.80 -20.41 6.53
C MET A 752 -1.67 -20.46 8.05
N PHE A 753 -2.09 -19.39 8.73
CA PHE A 753 -2.03 -19.31 10.20
C PHE A 753 -2.80 -20.44 10.89
N ASN A 754 -3.99 -20.77 10.37
CA ASN A 754 -4.83 -21.81 10.96
C ASN A 754 -4.22 -23.21 10.79
N LEU A 755 -3.62 -23.51 9.63
CA LEU A 755 -3.00 -24.78 9.32
C LEU A 755 -1.67 -25.04 10.07
N LEU A 756 -0.97 -23.99 10.57
CA LEU A 756 0.24 -24.16 11.37
C LEU A 756 0.01 -25.09 12.56
N GLY A 757 0.81 -26.16 12.65
CA GLY A 757 0.81 -27.11 13.76
C GLY A 757 1.29 -26.53 15.10
N THR A 758 1.83 -25.33 15.07
CA THR A 758 2.26 -24.57 16.27
C THR A 758 1.09 -24.36 17.23
N LYS A 759 1.30 -24.62 18.52
CA LYS A 759 0.29 -24.44 19.58
C LYS A 759 -0.15 -22.98 19.68
N LYS A 760 -1.45 -22.72 19.92
CA LYS A 760 -2.02 -21.37 19.99
C LYS A 760 -1.19 -20.33 20.78
N PRO A 761 -0.66 -20.61 21.99
CA PRO A 761 0.14 -19.61 22.72
C PRO A 761 1.49 -19.27 22.08
N GLN A 762 1.92 -20.09 21.10
CA GLN A 762 3.21 -19.95 20.42
C GLN A 762 3.07 -19.51 18.96
N LYS A 763 1.88 -19.10 18.52
CA LYS A 763 1.70 -18.47 17.21
C LYS A 763 0.89 -17.19 17.33
N LYS A 764 1.27 -16.18 16.55
CA LYS A 764 0.64 -14.85 16.51
C LYS A 764 0.54 -14.41 15.06
N LEU A 765 -0.61 -13.86 14.65
CA LEU A 765 -0.82 -13.16 13.38
C LEU A 765 -1.17 -11.71 13.70
N ILE A 766 -0.44 -10.77 13.12
CA ILE A 766 -0.72 -9.33 13.20
C ILE A 766 -0.99 -8.84 11.78
N ILE A 767 -2.10 -8.14 11.60
CA ILE A 767 -2.52 -7.57 10.32
C ILE A 767 -2.49 -6.05 10.46
N TYR A 768 -1.68 -5.39 9.64
CA TYR A 768 -1.51 -3.94 9.59
C TYR A 768 -2.35 -3.30 8.49
N GLU A 769 -2.74 -2.05 8.64
CA GLU A 769 -3.35 -1.23 7.58
C GLU A 769 -2.28 -0.85 6.53
N SER A 770 -1.78 -1.84 5.80
CA SER A 770 -0.72 -1.72 4.81
C SER A 770 -0.91 -2.74 3.68
N GLY A 771 -0.16 -2.59 2.59
CA GLY A 771 -0.07 -3.58 1.52
C GLY A 771 0.97 -4.66 1.80
N HIS A 772 1.71 -5.08 0.76
CA HIS A 772 2.76 -6.11 0.85
C HIS A 772 4.03 -5.64 1.59
N LEU A 773 4.00 -4.50 2.28
CA LEU A 773 5.08 -4.00 3.14
C LEU A 773 4.49 -3.60 4.49
N VAL A 774 4.83 -4.35 5.52
CA VAL A 774 4.52 -3.99 6.91
C VAL A 774 5.39 -2.80 7.33
N PRO A 775 4.89 -1.85 8.14
CA PRO A 775 5.71 -0.74 8.62
C PRO A 775 7.01 -1.24 9.26
N ARG A 776 8.14 -0.64 8.88
CA ARG A 776 9.47 -1.16 9.27
C ARG A 776 9.69 -1.19 10.78
N THR A 777 9.22 -0.18 11.49
CA THR A 777 9.35 -0.10 12.96
C THR A 777 8.60 -1.23 13.65
N ASP A 778 7.37 -1.53 13.17
CA ASP A 778 6.57 -2.64 13.71
C ASP A 778 7.22 -3.99 13.38
N PHE A 779 7.67 -4.19 12.13
CA PHE A 779 8.40 -5.39 11.74
C PHE A 779 9.64 -5.62 12.62
N ALA A 780 10.44 -4.59 12.84
CA ALA A 780 11.63 -4.69 13.67
C ALA A 780 11.28 -4.96 15.14
N GLY A 781 10.35 -4.19 15.71
CA GLY A 781 9.95 -4.30 17.12
C GLY A 781 9.36 -5.66 17.45
N GLU A 782 8.38 -6.12 16.67
CA GLU A 782 7.73 -7.43 16.87
C GLU A 782 8.71 -8.59 16.64
N THR A 783 9.59 -8.50 15.63
CA THR A 783 10.61 -9.53 15.37
C THR A 783 11.58 -9.67 16.55
N LEU A 784 12.10 -8.55 17.06
CA LEU A 784 13.05 -8.57 18.18
C LEU A 784 12.39 -9.09 19.46
N ALA A 785 11.19 -8.63 19.77
CA ALA A 785 10.42 -9.11 20.92
C ALA A 785 10.13 -10.62 20.82
N TRP A 786 9.84 -11.13 19.63
CA TRP A 786 9.61 -12.55 19.38
C TRP A 786 10.85 -13.40 19.61
N PHE A 787 12.00 -12.96 19.09
CA PHE A 787 13.26 -13.66 19.29
C PHE A 787 13.75 -13.57 20.74
N ASP A 788 13.59 -12.43 21.41
CA ASP A 788 13.91 -12.31 22.84
C ASP A 788 13.09 -13.28 23.68
N LYS A 789 11.81 -13.47 23.35
CA LYS A 789 10.91 -14.39 24.05
C LYS A 789 11.30 -15.86 23.86
N TYR A 790 11.68 -16.28 22.65
CA TYR A 790 11.83 -17.70 22.32
C TYR A 790 13.27 -18.16 22.15
N LEU A 791 14.21 -17.28 21.82
CA LEU A 791 15.65 -17.54 21.75
C LEU A 791 16.40 -16.99 22.97
N GLY A 792 15.74 -16.14 23.74
CA GLY A 792 16.30 -15.36 24.82
C GLY A 792 16.96 -14.06 24.34
N PRO A 793 17.05 -13.03 25.21
CA PRO A 793 17.67 -11.76 24.88
C PRO A 793 19.17 -11.96 24.57
N VAL A 794 19.70 -11.10 23.68
CA VAL A 794 21.14 -11.03 23.42
C VAL A 794 21.82 -10.34 24.61
N LYS A 795 22.63 -11.11 25.33
CA LYS A 795 23.36 -10.64 26.55
C LYS A 795 24.63 -9.87 26.19
#